data_dba0758a75a04439cc30378609b4832c
#
_entry.id   dba0758a75a04439cc30378609b4832c
#
_cell.length_a   1.000
_cell.length_b   1.000
_cell.length_c   1.000
_cell.angle_alpha   90.00
_cell.angle_beta   90.00
_cell.angle_gamma   90.00
#
_symmetry.space_group_name_H-M   'P 1'
#
loop_
_entity.id
_entity.type
_entity.pdbx_description
1 polymer ?
#
loop_
_entity_poly.entity_id
_entity_poly.type
_entity_poly.pdbx_seq_one_letter_code
_entity_poly.pdbx_strand_id
1 'polypeptide(L)'
;MSNPQSTIFSERDTLFVDVVLPLALARTYTYRIPIDWNDRVQVGVRVIVQFGKNKIYSAVVKSISQEAPKHYEAKYILDIIDEKPIVNLAQFKLWDWLADYYMCSLGEVMQAALPSALKLASETKVVSSIAADFDRSTLSDKEYLIIEALEVAGELKVNDIVKLLGQKTVFPILKQLFDKGIVLISEEITERYKPKTKAFLRFAPDFRNEDAKRELLDSLNRAPKQQDAVLAFMQLVKKTEEITRPMLAEASGCGNGAITALIDKGVFEIKEKVVSRFQGEDIELDANFQFNENQQRAYTEIQESFEDKEVTLLHGVTASGKTQIYIRLIEQAIAAGKSALYLLPEIALTAQITARLKLHFGDKLGVYHSKFNDNERAEVWHKVMKNEFQVVIGARSSVFLPFQDLGIIIVDEEHESSYKQFDPAPRYHARDTAIYLGFLHQTKVLLGSATPSLESYYNAKAKKYGFVQLLERYGNAQLPSIELVNIPEEGRKENMFSYFSGTLLKAIEEAVKNKEQVILFQNRRGHTTMIQCNTCGFVAKCVNCDVSLTYHKSSNMMHCHYCGHVEPPLRVCPACGMPHIESKGFGTERVEEELEILMPEIRIGRLDLDSTKGKYGFDKIITAFDEHEFDVLIGTQMVAKGLDFGRVSLIGVVNADTIINFPDFRSYERSFSLFSQVAGRAGRREAGGKVIIQSYTTNHRVLEQVVNNDYEGMFMTEITERKNYLYPPFYRLIRIDIKHTDFQKCYDSANRFASALRQQLGARVLGPEPPLVSRVRNNFIQTITLKIERTNISIAKVKELIRSVLLD
;
A
#
# COMPACT_ATOMS: atom_id res chain seq x y z
N MET A 1 -21.91 25.61 -18.02
CA MET A 1 -22.59 24.36 -18.08
C MET A 1 -23.14 24.09 -16.68
N SER A 2 -24.40 23.80 -16.55
CA SER A 2 -25.29 23.96 -15.39
C SER A 2 -24.69 23.49 -14.06
N ASN A 3 -24.61 24.44 -13.14
CA ASN A 3 -24.44 24.25 -11.70
C ASN A 3 -25.46 23.18 -11.22
N PRO A 4 -25.05 22.14 -10.47
CA PRO A 4 -26.02 21.28 -9.82
C PRO A 4 -26.74 22.16 -8.77
N GLN A 5 -28.02 22.39 -9.00
CA GLN A 5 -28.90 23.08 -8.10
C GLN A 5 -28.72 22.54 -6.68
N SER A 6 -28.20 23.37 -5.78
CA SER A 6 -28.42 23.19 -4.35
C SER A 6 -29.95 23.25 -4.16
N THR A 7 -30.56 22.10 -3.97
CA THR A 7 -31.96 22.03 -3.59
C THR A 7 -32.05 22.64 -2.21
N ILE A 8 -32.55 23.90 -2.11
CA ILE A 8 -32.78 24.59 -0.83
C ILE A 8 -34.02 23.93 -0.24
N PHE A 9 -33.83 23.05 0.75
CA PHE A 9 -34.92 22.47 1.52
C PHE A 9 -35.44 23.50 2.55
N SER A 10 -36.72 23.50 2.82
CA SER A 10 -37.31 24.32 3.87
C SER A 10 -36.89 23.81 5.26
N GLU A 11 -36.67 24.71 6.24
CA GLU A 11 -36.31 24.36 7.62
C GLU A 11 -37.33 23.40 8.29
N ARG A 12 -38.57 23.34 7.80
CA ARG A 12 -39.63 22.50 8.33
C ARG A 12 -39.84 21.15 7.60
N ASP A 13 -39.08 20.90 6.55
CA ASP A 13 -39.20 19.66 5.78
C ASP A 13 -38.62 18.46 6.53
N THR A 14 -39.30 17.32 6.43
CA THR A 14 -38.73 16.06 6.92
C THR A 14 -37.69 15.57 5.92
N LEU A 15 -36.43 15.58 6.31
CA LEU A 15 -35.33 15.14 5.50
C LEU A 15 -34.80 13.75 5.91
N PHE A 16 -34.32 13.04 4.91
CA PHE A 16 -33.69 11.73 5.05
C PHE A 16 -32.28 11.76 4.47
N VAL A 17 -31.40 10.94 5.02
CA VAL A 17 -30.02 10.74 4.52
C VAL A 17 -29.79 9.29 4.16
N ASP A 18 -29.26 9.06 2.96
CA ASP A 18 -28.67 7.76 2.65
C ASP A 18 -27.22 7.77 3.11
N VAL A 19 -26.84 6.80 3.90
CA VAL A 19 -25.51 6.72 4.48
C VAL A 19 -24.76 5.48 4.01
N VAL A 20 -23.44 5.62 3.90
CA VAL A 20 -22.51 4.52 3.69
C VAL A 20 -21.99 4.06 5.05
N LEU A 21 -22.31 2.83 5.42
CA LEU A 21 -21.82 2.17 6.62
C LEU A 21 -20.49 1.44 6.33
N PRO A 22 -19.53 1.38 7.28
CA PRO A 22 -18.28 0.65 7.11
C PRO A 22 -18.49 -0.88 7.23
N LEU A 23 -19.41 -1.41 6.48
CA LEU A 23 -19.83 -2.82 6.50
C LEU A 23 -19.98 -3.34 5.06
N ALA A 24 -19.78 -4.64 4.86
CA ALA A 24 -19.99 -5.30 3.57
C ALA A 24 -21.49 -5.51 3.30
N LEU A 25 -22.21 -4.42 3.03
CA LEU A 25 -23.65 -4.40 2.80
C LEU A 25 -23.95 -4.13 1.33
N ALA A 26 -24.95 -4.81 0.80
CA ALA A 26 -25.31 -4.73 -0.61
C ALA A 26 -25.88 -3.36 -1.05
N ARG A 27 -26.36 -2.56 -0.09
CA ARG A 27 -27.01 -1.26 -0.33
C ARG A 27 -26.68 -0.25 0.75
N THR A 28 -26.93 1.04 0.50
CA THR A 28 -26.97 2.11 1.49
C THR A 28 -28.24 1.99 2.35
N TYR A 29 -28.24 2.65 3.49
CA TYR A 29 -29.36 2.69 4.40
C TYR A 29 -29.79 4.12 4.66
N THR A 30 -31.12 4.33 4.71
CA THR A 30 -31.73 5.64 4.88
C THR A 30 -32.08 5.88 6.35
N TYR A 31 -31.70 7.05 6.87
CA TYR A 31 -32.00 7.52 8.20
C TYR A 31 -32.73 8.87 8.13
N ARG A 32 -33.48 9.20 9.18
CA ARG A 32 -34.20 10.46 9.30
C ARG A 32 -33.34 11.50 9.99
N ILE A 33 -33.39 12.75 9.52
CA ILE A 33 -32.70 13.86 10.15
C ILE A 33 -33.66 14.50 11.19
N PRO A 34 -33.20 14.78 12.44
CA PRO A 34 -33.94 15.68 13.34
C PRO A 34 -34.11 17.05 12.67
N ILE A 35 -35.33 17.63 12.77
CA ILE A 35 -35.67 18.87 12.06
C ILE A 35 -34.69 20.01 12.38
N ASP A 36 -34.27 20.13 13.64
CA ASP A 36 -33.31 21.16 14.11
C ASP A 36 -31.89 20.98 13.50
N TRP A 37 -31.65 19.89 12.79
CA TRP A 37 -30.33 19.59 12.17
C TRP A 37 -30.32 19.69 10.63
N ASN A 38 -31.46 20.09 10.04
CA ASN A 38 -31.57 20.17 8.58
C ASN A 38 -30.48 21.02 7.94
N ASP A 39 -30.13 22.16 8.58
CA ASP A 39 -29.09 23.09 8.06
C ASP A 39 -27.64 22.62 8.34
N ARG A 40 -27.48 21.66 9.25
CA ARG A 40 -26.16 21.18 9.68
C ARG A 40 -25.69 19.95 8.90
N VAL A 41 -26.64 19.14 8.41
CA VAL A 41 -26.28 17.91 7.69
C VAL A 41 -25.94 18.25 6.24
N GLN A 42 -24.76 17.80 5.81
CA GLN A 42 -24.27 17.96 4.45
C GLN A 42 -23.77 16.62 3.87
N VAL A 43 -23.83 16.49 2.55
CA VAL A 43 -23.22 15.33 1.87
C VAL A 43 -21.72 15.31 2.16
N GLY A 44 -21.21 14.14 2.59
CA GLY A 44 -19.82 13.95 2.92
C GLY A 44 -19.44 14.13 4.40
N VAL A 45 -20.38 14.58 5.27
CA VAL A 45 -20.16 14.57 6.72
C VAL A 45 -20.36 13.17 7.31
N ARG A 46 -19.68 12.92 8.42
CA ARG A 46 -19.92 11.70 9.21
C ARG A 46 -21.07 11.94 10.17
N VAL A 47 -21.91 10.93 10.27
CA VAL A 47 -23.02 10.89 11.23
C VAL A 47 -22.96 9.61 12.06
N ILE A 48 -23.50 9.68 13.26
CA ILE A 48 -23.63 8.52 14.14
C ILE A 48 -25.01 7.91 13.89
N VAL A 49 -25.05 6.62 13.61
CA VAL A 49 -26.29 5.89 13.34
C VAL A 49 -26.33 4.56 14.06
N GLN A 50 -27.54 4.17 14.49
CA GLN A 50 -27.78 2.84 15.03
C GLN A 50 -28.13 1.86 13.89
N PHE A 51 -27.36 0.79 13.74
CA PHE A 51 -27.61 -0.27 12.78
C PHE A 51 -27.82 -1.63 13.49
N GLY A 52 -28.90 -2.31 13.14
CA GLY A 52 -29.34 -3.50 13.87
C GLY A 52 -29.99 -3.17 15.22
N LYS A 53 -29.92 -4.10 16.18
CA LYS A 53 -30.59 -3.93 17.49
C LYS A 53 -29.88 -2.91 18.39
N ASN A 54 -28.54 -3.04 18.54
CA ASN A 54 -27.80 -2.24 19.54
C ASN A 54 -26.42 -1.72 19.04
N LYS A 55 -26.07 -1.89 17.75
CA LYS A 55 -24.76 -1.47 17.27
C LYS A 55 -24.81 -0.05 16.72
N ILE A 56 -23.84 0.74 17.08
CA ILE A 56 -23.67 2.13 16.65
C ILE A 56 -22.46 2.23 15.71
N TYR A 57 -22.62 2.97 14.62
CA TYR A 57 -21.57 3.15 13.61
C TYR A 57 -21.42 4.61 13.24
N SER A 58 -20.19 4.97 12.89
CA SER A 58 -19.96 6.16 12.10
C SER A 58 -20.21 5.83 10.63
N ALA A 59 -21.11 6.58 10.02
CA ALA A 59 -21.46 6.45 8.61
C ALA A 59 -21.22 7.78 7.90
N VAL A 60 -20.99 7.75 6.59
CA VAL A 60 -20.82 8.96 5.78
C VAL A 60 -22.09 9.23 5.00
N VAL A 61 -22.61 10.46 5.07
CA VAL A 61 -23.80 10.90 4.32
C VAL A 61 -23.47 10.95 2.84
N LYS A 62 -24.18 10.13 2.04
CA LYS A 62 -24.02 10.07 0.58
C LYS A 62 -24.98 10.96 -0.17
N SER A 63 -26.23 11.01 0.29
CA SER A 63 -27.29 11.83 -0.33
C SER A 63 -28.31 12.30 0.72
N ILE A 64 -29.01 13.38 0.42
CA ILE A 64 -30.08 13.94 1.22
C ILE A 64 -31.33 14.00 0.32
N SER A 65 -32.49 13.55 0.84
CA SER A 65 -33.76 13.53 0.11
C SER A 65 -34.95 13.76 1.03
N GLN A 66 -36.12 13.95 0.45
CA GLN A 66 -37.42 13.98 1.17
C GLN A 66 -38.12 12.61 1.10
N GLU A 67 -37.55 11.62 0.44
CA GLU A 67 -38.17 10.33 0.24
C GLU A 67 -37.88 9.37 1.41
N ALA A 68 -38.94 8.93 2.07
CA ALA A 68 -38.85 7.88 3.09
C ALA A 68 -38.55 6.49 2.48
N PRO A 69 -37.81 5.62 3.16
CA PRO A 69 -37.59 4.26 2.68
C PRO A 69 -38.91 3.45 2.64
N LYS A 70 -39.11 2.67 1.55
CA LYS A 70 -40.39 1.94 1.32
C LYS A 70 -40.52 0.66 2.15
N HIS A 71 -39.43 0.08 2.65
CA HIS A 71 -39.42 -1.27 3.22
C HIS A 71 -39.14 -1.34 4.73
N TYR A 72 -38.85 -0.20 5.36
CA TYR A 72 -38.60 -0.12 6.81
C TYR A 72 -38.80 1.31 7.28
N GLU A 73 -39.02 1.48 8.58
CA GLU A 73 -39.09 2.78 9.21
C GLU A 73 -37.71 3.35 9.44
N ALA A 74 -37.44 4.55 8.94
CA ALA A 74 -36.16 5.22 9.10
C ALA A 74 -35.95 5.68 10.55
N LYS A 75 -34.88 5.14 11.18
CA LYS A 75 -34.44 5.66 12.49
C LYS A 75 -33.80 7.03 12.32
N TYR A 76 -33.78 7.82 13.39
CA TYR A 76 -33.05 9.07 13.41
C TYR A 76 -31.53 8.85 13.41
N ILE A 77 -30.79 9.77 12.80
CA ILE A 77 -29.36 9.92 13.08
C ILE A 77 -29.19 10.34 14.54
N LEU A 78 -28.16 9.87 15.20
CA LEU A 78 -27.96 10.11 16.63
C LEU A 78 -27.08 11.34 16.90
N ASP A 79 -26.14 11.64 15.98
CA ASP A 79 -25.29 12.84 16.07
C ASP A 79 -24.61 13.13 14.72
N ILE A 80 -24.08 14.35 14.58
CA ILE A 80 -23.28 14.82 13.45
C ILE A 80 -21.86 15.08 13.98
N ILE A 81 -20.87 14.36 13.42
CA ILE A 81 -19.49 14.41 13.89
C ILE A 81 -18.73 15.60 13.31
N ASP A 82 -18.95 15.89 12.04
CA ASP A 82 -18.17 16.86 11.29
C ASP A 82 -18.97 18.14 11.03
N GLU A 83 -18.33 19.29 11.24
CA GLU A 83 -18.90 20.60 10.84
C GLU A 83 -18.83 20.82 9.32
N LYS A 84 -17.86 20.18 8.64
CA LYS A 84 -17.64 20.26 7.20
C LYS A 84 -17.45 18.88 6.61
N PRO A 85 -17.84 18.65 5.34
CA PRO A 85 -17.64 17.37 4.67
C PRO A 85 -16.18 16.92 4.71
N ILE A 86 -15.96 15.64 5.06
CA ILE A 86 -14.64 14.99 4.98
C ILE A 86 -14.47 14.16 3.71
N VAL A 87 -15.55 13.94 2.96
CA VAL A 87 -15.59 13.22 1.68
C VAL A 87 -16.26 14.14 0.66
N ASN A 88 -15.64 14.34 -0.50
CA ASN A 88 -16.16 15.17 -1.58
C ASN A 88 -16.93 14.34 -2.64
N LEU A 89 -17.60 15.04 -3.56
CA LEU A 89 -18.41 14.40 -4.60
C LEU A 89 -17.57 13.56 -5.58
N ALA A 90 -16.35 13.96 -5.89
CA ALA A 90 -15.45 13.20 -6.76
C ALA A 90 -15.09 11.86 -6.12
N GLN A 91 -14.86 11.83 -4.80
CA GLN A 91 -14.61 10.60 -4.06
C GLN A 91 -15.81 9.66 -4.08
N PHE A 92 -17.05 10.14 -3.91
CA PHE A 92 -18.23 9.29 -4.02
C PHE A 92 -18.38 8.67 -5.40
N LYS A 93 -18.13 9.44 -6.47
CA LYS A 93 -18.14 8.89 -7.84
C LYS A 93 -17.06 7.83 -8.02
N LEU A 94 -15.87 8.04 -7.45
CA LEU A 94 -14.79 7.06 -7.45
C LEU A 94 -15.19 5.80 -6.67
N TRP A 95 -15.82 5.94 -5.51
CA TRP A 95 -16.26 4.81 -4.69
C TRP A 95 -17.36 4.00 -5.37
N ASP A 96 -18.33 4.66 -6.02
CA ASP A 96 -19.38 3.99 -6.80
C ASP A 96 -18.79 3.19 -7.96
N TRP A 97 -17.83 3.78 -8.68
CA TRP A 97 -17.15 3.09 -9.77
C TRP A 97 -16.34 1.89 -9.26
N LEU A 98 -15.61 2.03 -8.15
CA LEU A 98 -14.84 0.92 -7.57
C LEU A 98 -15.76 -0.20 -7.10
N ALA A 99 -16.86 0.13 -6.43
CA ALA A 99 -17.84 -0.85 -5.96
C ALA A 99 -18.44 -1.64 -7.11
N ASP A 100 -18.82 -0.97 -8.21
CA ASP A 100 -19.33 -1.64 -9.39
C ASP A 100 -18.24 -2.41 -10.13
N TYR A 101 -17.08 -1.79 -10.42
CA TYR A 101 -16.04 -2.40 -11.24
C TYR A 101 -15.47 -3.68 -10.59
N TYR A 102 -15.20 -3.64 -9.28
CA TYR A 102 -14.60 -4.76 -8.53
C TYR A 102 -15.63 -5.63 -7.79
N MET A 103 -16.93 -5.39 -8.00
CA MET A 103 -18.02 -6.14 -7.41
C MET A 103 -17.90 -6.27 -5.88
N CYS A 104 -17.74 -5.15 -5.21
CA CYS A 104 -17.70 -5.06 -3.75
C CYS A 104 -18.71 -4.03 -3.25
N SER A 105 -18.91 -3.96 -1.94
CA SER A 105 -19.83 -2.98 -1.34
C SER A 105 -19.17 -1.61 -1.17
N LEU A 106 -19.99 -0.56 -1.13
CA LEU A 106 -19.54 0.80 -0.81
C LEU A 106 -18.89 0.88 0.58
N GLY A 107 -19.39 0.10 1.54
CA GLY A 107 -18.80 0.03 2.87
C GLY A 107 -17.38 -0.52 2.89
N GLU A 108 -17.07 -1.50 2.04
CA GLU A 108 -15.71 -2.02 1.86
C GLU A 108 -14.80 -0.98 1.19
N VAL A 109 -15.33 -0.23 0.21
CA VAL A 109 -14.59 0.88 -0.40
C VAL A 109 -14.32 1.98 0.63
N MET A 110 -15.30 2.39 1.42
CA MET A 110 -15.14 3.35 2.51
C MET A 110 -14.08 2.88 3.52
N GLN A 111 -14.08 1.58 3.87
CA GLN A 111 -13.08 1.04 4.78
C GLN A 111 -11.66 1.13 4.23
N ALA A 112 -11.47 0.93 2.94
CA ALA A 112 -10.16 1.05 2.30
C ALA A 112 -9.73 2.52 2.11
N ALA A 113 -10.69 3.40 1.86
CA ALA A 113 -10.45 4.80 1.54
C ALA A 113 -10.13 5.63 2.78
N LEU A 114 -10.99 5.59 3.80
CA LEU A 114 -10.83 6.44 4.99
C LEU A 114 -9.72 5.94 5.92
N PRO A 115 -8.85 6.83 6.43
CA PRO A 115 -7.95 6.53 7.54
C PRO A 115 -8.69 5.97 8.75
N SER A 116 -8.09 5.03 9.47
CA SER A 116 -8.75 4.41 10.64
C SER A 116 -9.08 5.42 11.75
N ALA A 117 -8.29 6.47 11.89
CA ALA A 117 -8.55 7.53 12.86
C ALA A 117 -9.80 8.37 12.54
N LEU A 118 -10.23 8.41 11.27
CA LEU A 118 -11.49 9.05 10.85
C LEU A 118 -12.69 8.11 10.91
N LYS A 119 -12.49 6.84 11.23
CA LYS A 119 -13.55 5.88 11.53
C LYS A 119 -13.72 5.84 13.04
N LEU A 120 -14.90 6.17 13.53
CA LEU A 120 -15.19 5.98 14.94
C LEU A 120 -15.09 4.50 15.27
N ALA A 121 -14.40 4.17 16.34
CA ALA A 121 -14.51 2.87 16.92
C ALA A 121 -15.56 2.95 18.01
N SER A 122 -16.57 2.10 17.93
CA SER A 122 -17.33 1.73 19.10
C SER A 122 -16.36 0.98 20.02
N GLU A 123 -15.96 1.59 21.13
CA GLU A 123 -15.23 0.89 22.18
C GLU A 123 -16.27 0.31 23.13
N THR A 124 -16.30 -1.01 23.17
CA THR A 124 -17.16 -1.71 24.13
C THR A 124 -16.58 -1.47 25.53
N LYS A 125 -17.29 -0.69 26.34
CA LYS A 125 -17.04 -0.50 27.75
C LYS A 125 -17.94 -1.42 28.56
N VAL A 126 -17.39 -1.94 29.61
CA VAL A 126 -18.10 -2.73 30.61
C VAL A 126 -18.23 -1.85 31.84
N VAL A 127 -19.45 -1.68 32.33
CA VAL A 127 -19.75 -0.92 33.54
C VAL A 127 -20.48 -1.84 34.53
N SER A 128 -20.27 -1.61 35.81
CA SER A 128 -20.99 -2.34 36.85
C SER A 128 -22.49 -1.98 36.83
N SER A 129 -23.36 -2.94 36.98
CA SER A 129 -24.80 -2.70 37.16
C SER A 129 -25.05 -2.29 38.61
N ILE A 130 -25.30 -0.98 38.84
CA ILE A 130 -25.48 -0.38 40.17
C ILE A 130 -26.64 -1.02 40.97
N ALA A 131 -27.52 -1.81 40.34
CA ALA A 131 -28.71 -2.38 40.95
C ALA A 131 -28.60 -3.88 41.28
N ALA A 132 -27.47 -4.52 41.07
CA ALA A 132 -27.33 -5.96 41.24
C ALA A 132 -26.79 -6.29 42.64
N ASP A 133 -27.67 -6.66 43.53
CA ASP A 133 -27.34 -7.42 44.74
C ASP A 133 -27.07 -8.86 44.31
N PHE A 134 -25.76 -9.24 44.21
CA PHE A 134 -25.37 -10.59 43.79
C PHE A 134 -24.39 -11.23 44.79
N ASP A 135 -24.52 -12.54 44.89
CA ASP A 135 -23.62 -13.32 45.76
C ASP A 135 -22.27 -13.51 45.09
N ARG A 136 -21.24 -12.88 45.63
CA ARG A 136 -19.85 -12.96 45.11
C ARG A 136 -19.26 -14.38 45.14
N SER A 137 -19.80 -15.28 45.94
CA SER A 137 -19.37 -16.67 45.99
C SER A 137 -19.71 -17.46 44.72
N THR A 138 -20.61 -16.95 43.87
CA THR A 138 -21.02 -17.54 42.61
C THR A 138 -20.16 -17.14 41.41
N LEU A 139 -19.16 -16.28 41.61
CA LEU A 139 -18.24 -15.81 40.62
C LEU A 139 -17.03 -16.74 40.50
N SER A 140 -16.60 -16.98 39.27
CA SER A 140 -15.29 -17.59 39.03
C SER A 140 -14.17 -16.57 39.31
N ASP A 141 -12.95 -17.03 39.54
CA ASP A 141 -11.79 -16.17 39.81
C ASP A 141 -11.61 -15.05 38.78
N LYS A 142 -11.89 -15.35 37.49
CA LYS A 142 -11.77 -14.39 36.41
C LYS A 142 -12.92 -13.36 36.39
N GLU A 143 -14.12 -13.80 36.70
CA GLU A 143 -15.29 -12.91 36.88
C GLU A 143 -15.07 -11.98 38.09
N TYR A 144 -14.54 -12.52 39.17
CA TYR A 144 -14.23 -11.75 40.39
C TYR A 144 -13.22 -10.63 40.09
N LEU A 145 -12.09 -10.95 39.42
CA LEU A 145 -11.08 -9.97 39.05
C LEU A 145 -11.64 -8.82 38.16
N ILE A 146 -12.56 -9.15 37.25
CA ILE A 146 -13.22 -8.13 36.40
C ILE A 146 -14.09 -7.21 37.26
N ILE A 147 -14.86 -7.77 38.20
CA ILE A 147 -15.75 -6.99 39.06
C ILE A 147 -14.93 -6.10 40.01
N GLU A 148 -13.89 -6.63 40.65
CA GLU A 148 -13.00 -5.85 41.50
C GLU A 148 -12.36 -4.67 40.75
N ALA A 149 -11.88 -4.91 39.53
CA ALA A 149 -11.33 -3.85 38.70
C ALA A 149 -12.40 -2.81 38.27
N LEU A 150 -13.66 -3.26 38.04
CA LEU A 150 -14.78 -2.36 37.73
C LEU A 150 -15.20 -1.50 38.94
N GLU A 151 -15.13 -2.05 40.13
CA GLU A 151 -15.45 -1.30 41.38
C GLU A 151 -14.44 -0.17 41.62
N VAL A 152 -13.17 -0.38 41.26
CA VAL A 152 -12.11 0.62 41.37
C VAL A 152 -12.17 1.66 40.25
N ALA A 153 -12.37 1.21 39.01
CA ALA A 153 -12.26 2.06 37.82
C ALA A 153 -13.61 2.67 37.36
N GLY A 154 -14.73 2.16 37.88
CA GLY A 154 -16.09 2.53 37.45
C GLY A 154 -16.48 1.96 36.09
N GLU A 155 -15.57 1.94 35.14
CA GLU A 155 -15.72 1.37 33.81
C GLU A 155 -14.42 0.75 33.31
N LEU A 156 -14.49 -0.29 32.49
CA LEU A 156 -13.35 -0.94 31.88
C LEU A 156 -13.56 -1.14 30.37
N LYS A 157 -12.52 -0.89 29.57
CA LYS A 157 -12.53 -1.27 28.15
C LYS A 157 -12.23 -2.75 27.99
N VAL A 158 -12.78 -3.39 26.96
CA VAL A 158 -12.49 -4.81 26.67
C VAL A 158 -10.99 -5.09 26.57
N ASN A 159 -10.20 -4.17 26.00
CA ASN A 159 -8.74 -4.30 25.92
C ASN A 159 -8.05 -4.26 27.28
N ASP A 160 -8.58 -3.55 28.24
CA ASP A 160 -8.01 -3.50 29.60
C ASP A 160 -8.33 -4.80 30.35
N ILE A 161 -9.52 -5.36 30.11
CA ILE A 161 -9.91 -6.69 30.63
C ILE A 161 -9.04 -7.80 30.00
N VAL A 162 -8.70 -7.70 28.70
CA VAL A 162 -7.74 -8.61 28.03
C VAL A 162 -6.38 -8.55 28.72
N LYS A 163 -5.88 -7.36 29.05
CA LYS A 163 -4.60 -7.18 29.76
C LYS A 163 -4.69 -7.70 31.20
N LEU A 164 -5.78 -7.39 31.90
CA LEU A 164 -6.02 -7.81 33.28
C LEU A 164 -6.00 -9.34 33.42
N LEU A 165 -6.68 -10.03 32.51
CA LEU A 165 -6.77 -11.50 32.53
C LEU A 165 -5.64 -12.22 31.80
N GLY A 166 -4.77 -11.51 31.10
CA GLY A 166 -3.66 -12.08 30.33
C GLY A 166 -4.09 -13.02 29.18
N GLN A 167 -5.34 -12.97 28.74
CA GLN A 167 -5.89 -13.86 27.72
C GLN A 167 -6.60 -13.12 26.60
N LYS A 168 -6.46 -13.58 25.34
CA LYS A 168 -7.01 -12.91 24.16
C LYS A 168 -8.54 -13.02 24.02
N THR A 169 -9.18 -14.00 24.65
CA THR A 169 -10.61 -14.29 24.50
C THR A 169 -11.36 -14.05 25.81
N VAL A 170 -11.91 -12.84 25.99
CA VAL A 170 -12.63 -12.45 27.22
C VAL A 170 -14.16 -12.37 27.04
N PHE A 171 -14.64 -12.36 25.81
CA PHE A 171 -16.07 -12.27 25.49
C PHE A 171 -16.97 -13.33 26.13
N PRO A 172 -16.60 -14.62 26.24
CA PRO A 172 -17.44 -15.59 26.94
C PRO A 172 -17.68 -15.25 28.41
N ILE A 173 -16.63 -14.73 29.09
CA ILE A 173 -16.71 -14.34 30.51
C ILE A 173 -17.60 -13.09 30.66
N LEU A 174 -17.40 -12.10 29.79
CA LEU A 174 -18.24 -10.89 29.78
C LEU A 174 -19.70 -11.20 29.49
N LYS A 175 -19.97 -12.16 28.60
CA LYS A 175 -21.34 -12.63 28.32
C LYS A 175 -21.97 -13.29 29.54
N GLN A 176 -21.24 -14.11 30.29
CA GLN A 176 -21.73 -14.72 31.52
C GLN A 176 -22.07 -13.67 32.58
N LEU A 177 -21.22 -12.68 32.77
CA LEU A 177 -21.47 -11.55 33.68
C LEU A 177 -22.68 -10.70 33.25
N PHE A 178 -22.84 -10.50 31.93
CA PHE A 178 -23.97 -9.79 31.37
C PHE A 178 -25.28 -10.61 31.54
N ASP A 179 -25.25 -11.90 31.22
CA ASP A 179 -26.38 -12.80 31.38
C ASP A 179 -26.82 -12.94 32.87
N LYS A 180 -25.86 -12.80 33.80
CA LYS A 180 -26.13 -12.72 35.25
C LYS A 180 -26.66 -11.32 35.69
N GLY A 181 -26.68 -10.32 34.80
CA GLY A 181 -27.12 -8.95 35.10
C GLY A 181 -26.14 -8.14 35.96
N ILE A 182 -24.93 -8.65 36.18
CA ILE A 182 -23.92 -8.02 37.07
C ILE A 182 -23.22 -6.86 36.35
N VAL A 183 -23.03 -6.96 35.04
CA VAL A 183 -22.43 -5.90 34.23
C VAL A 183 -23.35 -5.47 33.10
N LEU A 184 -23.22 -4.21 32.74
CA LEU A 184 -23.84 -3.64 31.53
C LEU A 184 -22.73 -3.40 30.51
N ILE A 185 -23.02 -3.73 29.26
CA ILE A 185 -22.11 -3.45 28.15
C ILE A 185 -22.61 -2.16 27.49
N SER A 186 -21.84 -1.10 27.63
CA SER A 186 -22.09 0.17 26.92
C SER A 186 -21.09 0.31 25.77
N GLU A 187 -21.54 0.79 24.63
CA GLU A 187 -20.68 1.16 23.53
C GLU A 187 -20.45 2.67 23.60
N GLU A 188 -19.24 3.09 23.91
CA GLU A 188 -18.86 4.48 23.86
C GLU A 188 -18.17 4.77 22.52
N ILE A 189 -18.58 5.86 21.90
CA ILE A 189 -18.02 6.32 20.65
C ILE A 189 -16.90 7.27 20.97
N THR A 190 -15.66 6.86 20.68
CA THR A 190 -14.50 7.71 20.86
C THR A 190 -13.94 8.14 19.51
N GLU A 191 -13.72 9.45 19.35
CA GLU A 191 -12.99 9.97 18.21
C GLU A 191 -11.51 9.61 18.36
N ARG A 192 -10.98 8.82 17.40
CA ARG A 192 -9.57 8.37 17.44
C ARG A 192 -8.60 9.44 16.97
N TYR A 193 -9.05 10.39 16.15
CA TYR A 193 -8.20 11.47 15.71
C TYR A 193 -8.04 12.52 16.81
N LYS A 194 -6.79 12.67 17.29
CA LYS A 194 -6.43 13.76 18.21
C LYS A 194 -5.38 14.62 17.52
N PRO A 195 -5.66 15.91 17.25
CA PRO A 195 -4.63 16.84 16.81
C PRO A 195 -3.43 16.80 17.76
N LYS A 196 -2.21 16.90 17.24
CA LYS A 196 -1.04 17.06 18.10
C LYS A 196 -1.04 18.50 18.62
N THR A 197 -1.18 18.67 19.91
CA THR A 197 -1.02 19.99 20.54
C THR A 197 0.37 20.11 21.14
N LYS A 198 0.91 21.32 21.17
CA LYS A 198 2.14 21.67 21.85
C LYS A 198 1.84 22.87 22.76
N ALA A 199 2.29 22.79 23.99
CA ALA A 199 2.11 23.83 24.98
C ALA A 199 3.21 24.88 24.84
N PHE A 200 2.83 26.12 24.62
CA PHE A 200 3.70 27.28 24.52
C PHE A 200 3.48 28.20 25.71
N LEU A 201 4.55 28.83 26.18
CA LEU A 201 4.51 29.81 27.26
C LEU A 201 4.29 31.22 26.67
N ARG A 202 3.48 31.99 27.31
CA ARG A 202 3.32 33.41 27.08
C ARG A 202 3.27 34.19 28.38
N PHE A 203 3.63 35.48 28.40
CA PHE A 203 3.31 36.32 29.54
C PHE A 203 1.80 36.41 29.72
N ALA A 204 1.35 36.26 30.95
CA ALA A 204 -0.02 36.55 31.31
C ALA A 204 -0.35 38.03 30.99
N PRO A 205 -1.64 38.36 30.74
CA PRO A 205 -2.03 39.70 30.35
C PRO A 205 -1.45 40.83 31.22
N ASP A 206 -1.36 40.63 32.53
CA ASP A 206 -0.88 41.59 33.51
C ASP A 206 0.63 41.89 33.36
N PHE A 207 1.41 41.00 32.75
CA PHE A 207 2.87 41.16 32.56
C PHE A 207 3.28 41.43 31.12
N ARG A 208 2.37 41.93 30.27
CA ARG A 208 2.69 42.21 28.87
C ARG A 208 3.30 43.57 28.63
N ASN A 209 3.07 44.56 29.50
CA ASN A 209 3.65 45.90 29.37
C ASN A 209 5.07 45.93 30.00
N GLU A 210 5.90 46.90 29.61
CA GLU A 210 7.30 46.97 30.04
C GLU A 210 7.46 47.38 31.50
N ASP A 211 6.54 48.17 32.05
CA ASP A 211 6.59 48.60 33.45
C ASP A 211 6.27 47.43 34.39
N ALA A 212 5.23 46.64 34.08
CA ALA A 212 4.90 45.44 34.81
C ALA A 212 6.02 44.39 34.76
N LYS A 213 6.76 44.29 33.65
CA LYS A 213 7.94 43.38 33.58
C LYS A 213 9.09 43.86 34.46
N ARG A 214 9.31 45.18 34.62
CA ARG A 214 10.31 45.73 35.56
C ARG A 214 9.94 45.46 37.00
N GLU A 215 8.69 45.75 37.38
CA GLU A 215 8.18 45.46 38.72
C GLU A 215 8.26 43.94 39.04
N LEU A 216 7.95 43.09 38.07
CA LEU A 216 8.12 41.63 38.20
C LEU A 216 9.58 41.24 38.52
N LEU A 217 10.54 41.77 37.74
CA LEU A 217 11.95 41.50 37.94
C LEU A 217 12.44 41.96 39.33
N ASP A 218 11.98 43.11 39.81
CA ASP A 218 12.30 43.63 41.16
C ASP A 218 11.70 42.73 42.25
N SER A 219 10.47 42.23 42.05
CA SER A 219 9.82 41.30 42.97
C SER A 219 10.53 39.93 43.08
N LEU A 220 11.29 39.54 42.05
CA LEU A 220 12.01 38.29 41.96
C LEU A 220 13.46 38.33 42.50
N ASN A 221 13.92 39.47 43.04
CA ASN A 221 15.29 39.64 43.56
C ASN A 221 15.72 38.57 44.60
N ARG A 222 14.78 37.92 45.28
CA ARG A 222 15.03 36.81 46.22
C ARG A 222 14.91 35.44 45.59
N ALA A 223 14.63 35.36 44.31
CA ALA A 223 14.46 34.12 43.54
C ALA A 223 15.26 34.14 42.22
N PRO A 224 16.60 34.12 42.27
CA PRO A 224 17.46 34.36 41.10
C PRO A 224 17.16 33.46 39.94
N LYS A 225 16.88 32.15 40.13
CA LYS A 225 16.49 31.22 39.08
C LYS A 225 15.19 31.57 38.36
N GLN A 226 14.22 32.18 39.08
CA GLN A 226 12.98 32.64 38.44
C GLN A 226 13.24 33.95 37.65
N GLN A 227 14.11 34.82 38.15
CA GLN A 227 14.54 36.03 37.50
C GLN A 227 15.26 35.71 36.16
N ASP A 228 16.22 34.74 36.20
CA ASP A 228 16.92 34.26 35.02
C ASP A 228 15.97 33.70 33.96
N ALA A 229 14.94 32.91 34.39
CA ALA A 229 13.93 32.38 33.50
C ALA A 229 13.09 33.50 32.84
N VAL A 230 12.72 34.55 33.56
CA VAL A 230 11.99 35.70 32.97
C VAL A 230 12.86 36.48 32.00
N LEU A 231 14.13 36.72 32.32
CA LEU A 231 15.07 37.41 31.42
C LEU A 231 15.32 36.59 30.14
N ALA A 232 15.56 35.29 30.28
CA ALA A 232 15.71 34.41 29.12
C ALA A 232 14.44 34.38 28.25
N PHE A 233 13.25 34.34 28.89
CA PHE A 233 12.00 34.40 28.17
C PHE A 233 11.83 35.72 27.38
N MET A 234 12.17 36.86 27.98
CA MET A 234 12.16 38.18 27.30
C MET A 234 13.11 38.24 26.10
N GLN A 235 14.24 37.51 26.15
CA GLN A 235 15.15 37.40 25.01
C GLN A 235 14.60 36.49 23.90
N LEU A 236 14.01 35.36 24.29
CA LEU A 236 13.44 34.41 23.36
C LEU A 236 12.22 34.98 22.59
N VAL A 237 11.35 35.75 23.26
CA VAL A 237 10.18 36.40 22.62
C VAL A 237 10.60 37.35 21.47
N LYS A 238 11.79 37.90 21.49
CA LYS A 238 12.31 38.71 20.37
C LYS A 238 12.67 37.89 19.13
N LYS A 239 12.87 36.58 19.31
CA LYS A 239 13.31 35.64 18.27
C LYS A 239 12.17 34.77 17.75
N THR A 240 11.25 34.36 18.63
CA THR A 240 10.14 33.45 18.30
C THR A 240 8.95 33.66 19.23
N GLU A 241 7.75 33.51 18.70
CA GLU A 241 6.53 33.48 19.52
C GLU A 241 6.22 32.08 20.10
N GLU A 242 6.94 31.06 19.65
CA GLU A 242 6.68 29.64 20.00
C GLU A 242 7.68 29.12 21.03
N ILE A 243 7.64 29.68 22.23
CA ILE A 243 8.54 29.28 23.32
C ILE A 243 7.95 28.13 24.13
N THR A 244 8.68 27.01 24.18
CA THR A 244 8.31 25.83 24.98
C THR A 244 9.03 25.82 26.33
N ARG A 245 8.50 25.04 27.29
CA ARG A 245 9.20 24.84 28.59
C ARG A 245 10.64 24.32 28.43
N PRO A 246 10.94 23.31 27.61
CA PRO A 246 12.31 22.87 27.38
C PRO A 246 13.23 23.96 26.82
N MET A 247 12.76 24.73 25.83
CA MET A 247 13.53 25.84 25.25
C MET A 247 13.88 26.90 26.29
N LEU A 248 12.90 27.25 27.15
CA LEU A 248 13.14 28.21 28.22
C LEU A 248 14.08 27.66 29.28
N ALA A 249 13.97 26.37 29.64
CA ALA A 249 14.86 25.73 30.59
C ALA A 249 16.32 25.69 30.09
N GLU A 250 16.51 25.40 28.81
CA GLU A 250 17.82 25.39 28.16
C GLU A 250 18.43 26.81 28.09
N ALA A 251 17.64 27.77 27.61
CA ALA A 251 18.11 29.17 27.45
C ALA A 251 18.41 29.85 28.78
N SER A 252 17.68 29.52 29.84
CA SER A 252 17.86 30.11 31.17
C SER A 252 18.84 29.35 32.05
N GLY A 253 19.22 28.13 31.74
CA GLY A 253 19.96 27.23 32.60
C GLY A 253 19.20 26.81 33.88
N CYS A 254 17.90 27.09 33.95
CA CYS A 254 17.07 26.82 35.12
C CYS A 254 16.38 25.48 35.02
N GLY A 255 16.21 24.80 36.16
CA GLY A 255 15.40 23.57 36.17
C GLY A 255 13.90 23.87 35.99
N ASN A 256 13.15 22.86 35.56
CA ASN A 256 11.70 22.96 35.33
C ASN A 256 10.89 23.49 36.53
N GLY A 257 11.38 23.32 37.75
CA GLY A 257 10.72 23.82 38.99
C GLY A 257 10.60 25.34 39.05
N ALA A 258 11.59 26.08 38.55
CA ALA A 258 11.54 27.56 38.53
C ALA A 258 10.48 28.04 37.53
N ILE A 259 10.36 27.39 36.37
CA ILE A 259 9.37 27.69 35.35
C ILE A 259 7.96 27.35 35.85
N THR A 260 7.80 26.19 36.50
CA THR A 260 6.50 25.78 37.07
C THR A 260 6.05 26.79 38.12
N ALA A 261 6.95 27.23 39.03
CA ALA A 261 6.63 28.25 40.03
C ALA A 261 6.22 29.61 39.41
N LEU A 262 6.75 29.98 38.25
CA LEU A 262 6.32 31.19 37.53
C LEU A 262 4.94 31.03 36.89
N ILE A 263 4.61 29.81 36.45
CA ILE A 263 3.27 29.49 35.92
C ILE A 263 2.25 29.53 37.09
N ASP A 264 2.58 28.90 38.21
CA ASP A 264 1.71 28.87 39.41
C ASP A 264 1.49 30.25 40.01
N LYS A 265 2.48 31.15 39.87
CA LYS A 265 2.37 32.58 40.25
C LYS A 265 1.59 33.41 39.23
N GLY A 266 1.13 32.82 38.12
CA GLY A 266 0.39 33.54 37.10
C GLY A 266 1.25 34.46 36.22
N VAL A 267 2.60 34.32 36.24
CA VAL A 267 3.49 35.12 35.38
C VAL A 267 3.46 34.63 33.95
N PHE A 268 3.48 33.31 33.77
CA PHE A 268 3.32 32.69 32.47
C PHE A 268 1.98 31.96 32.37
N GLU A 269 1.33 32.12 31.23
CA GLU A 269 0.19 31.30 30.85
C GLU A 269 0.61 30.27 29.81
N ILE A 270 -0.01 29.09 29.87
CA ILE A 270 0.19 28.02 28.90
C ILE A 270 -0.89 28.14 27.83
N LYS A 271 -0.47 28.30 26.59
CA LYS A 271 -1.36 28.26 25.44
C LYS A 271 -1.07 27.02 24.62
N GLU A 272 -2.05 26.15 24.49
CA GLU A 272 -1.96 25.01 23.57
C GLU A 272 -2.22 25.47 22.14
N LYS A 273 -1.33 25.08 21.23
CA LYS A 273 -1.47 25.30 19.81
C LYS A 273 -1.40 23.94 19.09
N VAL A 274 -2.30 23.73 18.14
CA VAL A 274 -2.24 22.56 17.26
C VAL A 274 -0.99 22.70 16.39
N VAL A 275 -0.11 21.69 16.44
CA VAL A 275 1.11 21.66 15.64
C VAL A 275 1.08 20.48 14.69
N SER A 276 1.66 20.65 13.51
CA SER A 276 1.80 19.57 12.56
C SER A 276 2.75 18.46 13.09
N ARG A 277 2.41 17.20 12.82
CA ARG A 277 3.33 16.07 13.04
C ARG A 277 4.48 16.06 12.03
N PHE A 278 4.30 16.79 10.93
CA PHE A 278 5.24 16.94 9.83
C PHE A 278 5.94 18.31 9.93
N GLN A 279 6.71 18.55 11.00
CA GLN A 279 7.54 19.78 11.08
C GLN A 279 8.69 19.62 10.08
N GLY A 280 8.77 20.53 9.11
CA GLY A 280 9.91 20.64 8.19
C GLY A 280 11.13 21.17 8.93
N GLU A 281 12.30 20.64 8.63
CA GLU A 281 13.55 21.38 8.78
C GLU A 281 13.56 22.47 7.69
N ASP A 282 14.11 23.65 7.98
CA ASP A 282 14.36 24.69 6.97
C ASP A 282 15.36 24.15 5.96
N ILE A 283 14.85 23.59 4.86
CA ILE A 283 15.65 23.07 3.76
C ILE A 283 15.69 24.12 2.66
N GLU A 284 16.89 24.57 2.26
CA GLU A 284 17.04 25.41 1.08
C GLU A 284 16.50 24.66 -0.15
N LEU A 285 15.58 25.32 -0.86
CA LEU A 285 14.95 24.75 -2.07
C LEU A 285 15.96 24.76 -3.21
N ASP A 286 16.27 23.60 -3.78
CA ASP A 286 17.08 23.46 -4.98
C ASP A 286 16.19 23.40 -6.22
N ALA A 287 15.97 24.56 -6.84
CA ALA A 287 15.12 24.70 -8.02
C ALA A 287 15.86 24.54 -9.36
N ASN A 288 17.18 24.35 -9.39
CA ASN A 288 17.99 24.54 -10.59
C ASN A 288 18.54 23.24 -11.17
N PHE A 289 17.69 22.40 -11.76
CA PHE A 289 18.18 21.41 -12.72
C PHE A 289 17.80 21.81 -14.15
N GLN A 290 18.70 21.54 -15.11
CA GLN A 290 18.44 21.72 -16.54
C GLN A 290 18.24 20.36 -17.21
N PHE A 291 17.27 20.28 -18.11
CA PHE A 291 17.11 19.09 -18.94
C PHE A 291 18.27 18.96 -19.93
N ASN A 292 18.71 17.73 -20.18
CA ASN A 292 19.46 17.45 -21.38
C ASN A 292 18.52 17.42 -22.61
N GLU A 293 19.11 17.31 -23.81
CA GLU A 293 18.35 17.35 -25.08
C GLU A 293 17.25 16.27 -25.13
N ASN A 294 17.54 15.05 -24.67
CA ASN A 294 16.60 13.92 -24.68
C ASN A 294 15.46 14.11 -23.69
N GLN A 295 15.74 14.64 -22.52
CA GLN A 295 14.74 14.97 -21.53
C GLN A 295 13.84 16.13 -21.99
N GLN A 296 14.45 17.15 -22.61
CA GLN A 296 13.70 18.28 -23.16
C GLN A 296 12.76 17.82 -24.28
N ARG A 297 13.25 16.97 -25.20
CA ARG A 297 12.43 16.36 -26.23
C ARG A 297 11.27 15.58 -25.64
N ALA A 298 11.55 14.65 -24.70
CA ALA A 298 10.51 13.83 -24.08
C ALA A 298 9.48 14.69 -23.32
N TYR A 299 9.92 15.75 -22.62
CA TYR A 299 9.03 16.68 -21.95
C TYR A 299 8.10 17.38 -22.94
N THR A 300 8.63 17.88 -24.08
CA THR A 300 7.83 18.51 -25.13
C THR A 300 6.84 17.53 -25.73
N GLU A 301 7.27 16.32 -26.10
CA GLU A 301 6.40 15.26 -26.62
C GLU A 301 5.29 14.87 -25.63
N ILE A 302 5.54 14.90 -24.31
CA ILE A 302 4.50 14.68 -23.29
C ILE A 302 3.48 15.81 -23.32
N GLN A 303 3.92 17.07 -23.41
CA GLN A 303 3.02 18.23 -23.47
C GLN A 303 2.11 18.17 -24.71
N GLU A 304 2.70 17.91 -25.88
CA GLU A 304 1.96 17.72 -27.13
C GLU A 304 0.96 16.55 -27.04
N SER A 305 1.41 15.43 -26.44
CA SER A 305 0.53 14.28 -26.22
C SER A 305 -0.66 14.62 -25.33
N PHE A 306 -0.47 15.48 -24.33
CA PHE A 306 -1.54 15.88 -23.42
C PHE A 306 -2.61 16.78 -24.09
N GLU A 307 -2.34 17.37 -25.23
CA GLU A 307 -3.38 18.07 -26.00
C GLU A 307 -4.49 17.12 -26.43
N ASP A 308 -4.13 15.94 -26.96
CA ASP A 308 -5.05 14.98 -27.55
C ASP A 308 -5.39 13.77 -26.65
N LYS A 309 -4.53 13.45 -25.69
CA LYS A 309 -4.66 12.23 -24.88
C LYS A 309 -4.84 12.54 -23.41
N GLU A 310 -5.72 11.78 -22.76
CA GLU A 310 -5.91 11.87 -21.30
C GLU A 310 -4.83 11.08 -20.54
N VAL A 311 -4.26 10.05 -21.16
CA VAL A 311 -3.24 9.19 -20.59
C VAL A 311 -2.06 9.09 -21.55
N THR A 312 -0.86 9.34 -21.05
CA THR A 312 0.40 9.19 -21.80
C THR A 312 1.31 8.19 -21.10
N LEU A 313 1.90 7.27 -21.87
CA LEU A 313 2.90 6.33 -21.42
C LEU A 313 4.29 6.89 -21.73
N LEU A 314 5.10 7.12 -20.69
CA LEU A 314 6.54 7.42 -20.79
C LEU A 314 7.33 6.12 -20.61
N HIS A 315 7.80 5.54 -21.71
CA HIS A 315 8.72 4.40 -21.71
C HIS A 315 10.15 4.92 -21.64
N GLY A 316 10.74 4.92 -20.46
CA GLY A 316 12.08 5.43 -20.25
C GLY A 316 12.95 4.45 -19.46
N VAL A 317 14.14 4.14 -19.97
CA VAL A 317 15.08 3.22 -19.31
C VAL A 317 15.45 3.65 -17.89
N THR A 318 15.98 2.72 -17.11
CA THR A 318 16.46 3.02 -15.75
C THR A 318 17.59 4.07 -15.82
N ALA A 319 17.54 5.06 -14.89
CA ALA A 319 18.48 6.19 -14.86
C ALA A 319 18.43 7.14 -16.08
N SER A 320 17.32 7.18 -16.81
CA SER A 320 17.11 8.17 -17.90
C SER A 320 16.71 9.56 -17.41
N GLY A 321 16.45 9.72 -16.10
CA GLY A 321 16.03 10.98 -15.51
C GLY A 321 14.52 11.26 -15.56
N LYS A 322 13.67 10.25 -15.68
CA LYS A 322 12.20 10.37 -15.61
C LYS A 322 11.71 11.24 -14.45
N THR A 323 12.31 11.09 -13.28
CA THR A 323 11.93 11.83 -12.06
C THR A 323 12.07 13.35 -12.26
N GLN A 324 13.05 13.82 -13.02
CA GLN A 324 13.21 15.25 -13.32
C GLN A 324 12.06 15.77 -14.19
N ILE A 325 11.60 14.97 -15.16
CA ILE A 325 10.42 15.30 -15.97
C ILE A 325 9.17 15.36 -15.08
N TYR A 326 9.02 14.41 -14.15
CA TYR A 326 7.90 14.41 -13.20
C TYR A 326 7.89 15.67 -12.33
N ILE A 327 9.04 16.06 -11.77
CA ILE A 327 9.17 17.28 -10.96
C ILE A 327 8.71 18.50 -11.76
N ARG A 328 9.18 18.66 -13.00
CA ARG A 328 8.80 19.79 -13.85
C ARG A 328 7.30 19.85 -14.18
N LEU A 329 6.68 18.68 -14.44
CA LEU A 329 5.23 18.60 -14.66
C LEU A 329 4.43 18.93 -13.40
N ILE A 330 4.91 18.51 -12.22
CA ILE A 330 4.31 18.86 -10.92
C ILE A 330 4.43 20.36 -10.66
N GLU A 331 5.61 20.96 -10.88
CA GLU A 331 5.83 22.42 -10.75
C GLU A 331 4.85 23.20 -11.62
N GLN A 332 4.63 22.77 -12.85
CA GLN A 332 3.67 23.38 -13.76
C GLN A 332 2.23 23.30 -13.22
N ALA A 333 1.83 22.16 -12.67
CA ALA A 333 0.50 22.01 -12.06
C ALA A 333 0.32 22.92 -10.84
N ILE A 334 1.34 23.02 -9.99
CA ILE A 334 1.32 23.92 -8.82
C ILE A 334 1.27 25.39 -9.25
N ALA A 335 2.04 25.77 -10.26
CA ALA A 335 2.03 27.14 -10.80
C ALA A 335 0.66 27.52 -11.37
N ALA A 336 -0.11 26.54 -11.86
CA ALA A 336 -1.50 26.70 -12.27
C ALA A 336 -2.51 26.68 -11.10
N GLY A 337 -2.04 26.64 -9.86
CA GLY A 337 -2.88 26.61 -8.65
C GLY A 337 -3.51 25.25 -8.34
N LYS A 338 -3.10 24.20 -9.02
CA LYS A 338 -3.65 22.84 -8.91
C LYS A 338 -2.77 21.94 -8.05
N SER A 339 -3.34 20.82 -7.60
CA SER A 339 -2.61 19.77 -6.87
C SER A 339 -2.06 18.70 -7.80
N ALA A 340 -1.05 17.98 -7.34
CA ALA A 340 -0.44 16.85 -8.04
C ALA A 340 -0.46 15.58 -7.17
N LEU A 341 -0.80 14.45 -7.79
CA LEU A 341 -0.67 13.12 -7.18
C LEU A 341 0.46 12.35 -7.86
N TYR A 342 1.47 11.98 -7.10
CA TYR A 342 2.59 11.18 -7.57
C TYR A 342 2.59 9.80 -6.87
N LEU A 343 2.16 8.78 -7.58
CA LEU A 343 2.11 7.41 -7.10
C LEU A 343 3.44 6.71 -7.30
N LEU A 344 3.91 6.08 -6.24
CA LEU A 344 5.11 5.25 -6.21
C LEU A 344 4.76 3.87 -5.63
N PRO A 345 5.41 2.78 -6.07
CA PRO A 345 5.37 1.52 -5.35
C PRO A 345 5.81 1.71 -3.90
N GLU A 346 5.17 1.00 -2.96
CA GLU A 346 5.45 1.20 -1.52
C GLU A 346 6.93 1.02 -1.16
N ILE A 347 7.61 0.10 -1.83
CA ILE A 347 9.05 -0.14 -1.64
C ILE A 347 9.90 1.00 -2.22
N ALA A 348 9.45 1.66 -3.28
CA ALA A 348 10.16 2.77 -3.90
C ALA A 348 9.99 4.10 -3.14
N LEU A 349 9.03 4.17 -2.22
CA LEU A 349 8.79 5.34 -1.36
C LEU A 349 9.81 5.36 -0.21
N THR A 350 11.06 5.57 -0.56
CA THR A 350 12.19 5.62 0.38
C THR A 350 12.40 7.01 0.96
N ALA A 351 13.19 7.08 2.04
CA ALA A 351 13.63 8.35 2.62
C ALA A 351 14.36 9.21 1.58
N GLN A 352 15.16 8.61 0.70
CA GLN A 352 15.91 9.31 -0.35
C GLN A 352 15.00 10.06 -1.35
N ILE A 353 13.98 9.39 -1.91
CA ILE A 353 13.05 10.06 -2.85
C ILE A 353 12.24 11.14 -2.14
N THR A 354 11.82 10.89 -0.90
CA THR A 354 11.09 11.85 -0.09
C THR A 354 11.94 13.09 0.20
N ALA A 355 13.19 12.92 0.63
CA ALA A 355 14.13 14.02 0.88
C ALA A 355 14.38 14.84 -0.39
N ARG A 356 14.63 14.15 -1.51
CA ARG A 356 14.84 14.80 -2.83
C ARG A 356 13.65 15.67 -3.25
N LEU A 357 12.42 15.14 -3.11
CA LEU A 357 11.22 15.91 -3.46
C LEU A 357 10.93 17.04 -2.48
N LYS A 358 11.34 16.88 -1.21
CA LYS A 358 11.24 17.94 -0.21
C LYS A 358 12.13 19.14 -0.53
N LEU A 359 13.30 18.92 -1.15
CA LEU A 359 14.16 20.00 -1.65
C LEU A 359 13.48 20.86 -2.72
N HIS A 360 12.54 20.31 -3.50
CA HIS A 360 11.83 21.03 -4.55
C HIS A 360 10.52 21.65 -4.07
N PHE A 361 9.76 20.97 -3.20
CA PHE A 361 8.39 21.35 -2.88
C PHE A 361 8.19 21.82 -1.45
N GLY A 362 9.19 21.68 -0.59
CA GLY A 362 9.12 22.13 0.81
C GLY A 362 7.89 21.62 1.55
N ASP A 363 7.21 22.50 2.25
CA ASP A 363 6.02 22.21 3.06
C ASP A 363 4.75 21.89 2.25
N LYS A 364 4.77 22.15 0.92
CA LYS A 364 3.67 21.76 0.02
C LYS A 364 3.61 20.26 -0.23
N LEU A 365 4.69 19.52 0.13
CA LEU A 365 4.79 18.08 -0.07
C LEU A 365 4.15 17.32 1.07
N GLY A 366 3.11 16.56 0.77
CA GLY A 366 2.53 15.54 1.63
C GLY A 366 3.02 14.14 1.25
N VAL A 367 3.34 13.32 2.25
CA VAL A 367 3.68 11.90 2.06
C VAL A 367 2.54 11.04 2.60
N TYR A 368 2.16 9.97 1.89
CA TYR A 368 1.07 9.10 2.32
C TYR A 368 1.37 7.61 2.06
N HIS A 369 1.62 6.86 3.12
CA HIS A 369 1.93 5.43 3.03
C HIS A 369 1.47 4.63 4.26
N SER A 370 1.54 3.30 4.18
CA SER A 370 1.06 2.37 5.21
C SER A 370 1.89 2.40 6.51
N LYS A 371 3.16 2.85 6.47
CA LYS A 371 4.03 2.98 7.66
C LYS A 371 3.59 4.14 8.59
N PHE A 372 2.79 5.08 8.10
CA PHE A 372 2.23 6.14 8.93
C PHE A 372 1.17 5.60 9.87
N ASN A 373 1.18 6.11 11.12
CA ASN A 373 0.12 5.80 12.06
C ASN A 373 -1.21 6.45 11.65
N ASP A 374 -2.30 6.00 12.25
CA ASP A 374 -3.65 6.43 11.88
C ASP A 374 -3.87 7.94 12.00
N ASN A 375 -3.25 8.60 13.00
CA ASN A 375 -3.36 10.05 13.18
C ASN A 375 -2.55 10.83 12.13
N GLU A 376 -1.37 10.35 11.76
CA GLU A 376 -0.57 10.95 10.68
C GLU A 376 -1.35 10.88 9.36
N ARG A 377 -1.96 9.74 9.06
CA ARG A 377 -2.79 9.56 7.85
C ARG A 377 -4.02 10.48 7.84
N ALA A 378 -4.68 10.67 8.98
CA ALA A 378 -5.80 11.58 9.12
C ALA A 378 -5.36 13.05 8.96
N GLU A 379 -4.18 13.41 9.47
CA GLU A 379 -3.62 14.76 9.27
C GLU A 379 -3.34 15.05 7.79
N VAL A 380 -2.72 14.09 7.07
CA VAL A 380 -2.53 14.23 5.60
C VAL A 380 -3.86 14.39 4.89
N TRP A 381 -4.88 13.60 5.27
CA TRP A 381 -6.23 13.70 4.71
C TRP A 381 -6.80 15.12 4.84
N HIS A 382 -6.75 15.69 6.04
CA HIS A 382 -7.24 17.04 6.29
C HIS A 382 -6.43 18.13 5.56
N LYS A 383 -5.11 17.98 5.47
CA LYS A 383 -4.24 18.93 4.76
C LYS A 383 -4.46 18.91 3.25
N VAL A 384 -4.67 17.71 2.66
CA VAL A 384 -5.04 17.59 1.24
C VAL A 384 -6.41 18.21 0.98
N MET A 385 -7.37 17.96 1.84
CA MET A 385 -8.72 18.52 1.70
C MET A 385 -8.72 20.05 1.78
N LYS A 386 -7.82 20.64 2.58
CA LYS A 386 -7.64 22.09 2.70
C LYS A 386 -6.69 22.69 1.66
N ASN A 387 -6.15 21.87 0.75
CA ASN A 387 -5.14 22.26 -0.23
C ASN A 387 -3.84 22.81 0.40
N GLU A 388 -3.54 22.45 1.66
CA GLU A 388 -2.27 22.77 2.31
C GLU A 388 -1.12 21.93 1.71
N PHE A 389 -1.38 20.64 1.42
CA PHE A 389 -0.50 19.81 0.61
C PHE A 389 -0.95 19.86 -0.85
N GLN A 390 -0.16 20.55 -1.67
CA GLN A 390 -0.40 20.67 -3.11
C GLN A 390 0.22 19.51 -3.90
N VAL A 391 1.29 18.89 -3.39
CA VAL A 391 1.92 17.69 -3.94
C VAL A 391 1.75 16.56 -2.96
N VAL A 392 1.20 15.45 -3.40
CA VAL A 392 1.14 14.25 -2.58
C VAL A 392 1.91 13.13 -3.25
N ILE A 393 2.93 12.63 -2.57
CA ILE A 393 3.59 11.39 -2.94
C ILE A 393 3.05 10.24 -2.08
N GLY A 394 2.80 9.12 -2.70
CA GLY A 394 2.30 8.02 -1.90
C GLY A 394 2.14 6.70 -2.63
N ALA A 395 1.84 5.69 -1.82
CA ALA A 395 1.60 4.35 -2.30
C ALA A 395 0.15 4.19 -2.82
N ARG A 396 -0.22 2.97 -3.16
CA ARG A 396 -1.52 2.56 -3.69
C ARG A 396 -2.74 3.27 -3.08
N SER A 397 -2.78 3.45 -1.75
CA SER A 397 -3.95 4.03 -1.07
C SER A 397 -4.10 5.55 -1.25
N SER A 398 -3.11 6.23 -1.80
CA SER A 398 -3.15 7.69 -2.01
C SER A 398 -4.19 8.13 -3.05
N VAL A 399 -4.66 7.22 -3.90
CA VAL A 399 -5.75 7.48 -4.87
C VAL A 399 -7.09 7.82 -4.19
N PHE A 400 -7.23 7.54 -2.90
CA PHE A 400 -8.45 7.82 -2.14
C PHE A 400 -8.46 9.20 -1.47
N LEU A 401 -7.35 9.93 -1.49
CA LEU A 401 -7.25 11.22 -0.81
C LEU A 401 -8.24 12.25 -1.41
N PRO A 402 -8.74 13.20 -0.58
CA PRO A 402 -9.82 14.13 -0.95
C PRO A 402 -9.30 15.35 -1.73
N PHE A 403 -8.66 15.12 -2.87
CA PHE A 403 -8.23 16.20 -3.75
C PHE A 403 -9.42 17.05 -4.19
N GLN A 404 -9.24 18.39 -4.23
CA GLN A 404 -10.25 19.31 -4.73
C GLN A 404 -10.06 19.59 -6.22
N ASP A 405 -8.84 19.91 -6.63
CA ASP A 405 -8.49 20.22 -8.02
C ASP A 405 -7.13 19.62 -8.37
N LEU A 406 -7.16 18.44 -9.01
CA LEU A 406 -5.95 17.76 -9.51
C LEU A 406 -5.55 18.35 -10.87
N GLY A 407 -4.28 18.75 -11.01
CA GLY A 407 -3.68 19.20 -12.26
C GLY A 407 -2.92 18.12 -13.01
N ILE A 408 -2.37 17.14 -12.29
CA ILE A 408 -1.68 15.98 -12.88
C ILE A 408 -1.68 14.79 -11.95
N ILE A 409 -1.72 13.60 -12.54
CA ILE A 409 -1.48 12.34 -11.84
C ILE A 409 -0.31 11.62 -12.50
N ILE A 410 0.71 11.27 -11.74
CA ILE A 410 1.87 10.53 -12.20
C ILE A 410 1.86 9.15 -11.50
N VAL A 411 2.02 8.09 -12.29
CA VAL A 411 2.14 6.71 -11.80
C VAL A 411 3.48 6.18 -12.26
N ASP A 412 4.45 6.21 -11.36
CA ASP A 412 5.79 5.69 -11.66
C ASP A 412 5.85 4.18 -11.45
N GLU A 413 6.70 3.49 -12.20
CA GLU A 413 6.78 2.02 -12.24
C GLU A 413 5.37 1.39 -12.39
N GLU A 414 4.58 1.88 -13.38
CA GLU A 414 3.17 1.57 -13.56
C GLU A 414 2.86 0.07 -13.70
N HIS A 415 3.86 -0.71 -14.13
CA HIS A 415 3.81 -2.17 -14.28
C HIS A 415 3.83 -2.92 -12.94
N GLU A 416 4.11 -2.22 -11.83
CA GLU A 416 4.40 -2.85 -10.57
C GLU A 416 3.17 -3.54 -9.95
N SER A 417 3.35 -4.80 -9.60
CA SER A 417 2.27 -5.66 -9.07
C SER A 417 1.73 -5.19 -7.71
N SER A 418 2.50 -4.40 -6.94
CA SER A 418 2.07 -3.85 -5.64
C SER A 418 0.95 -2.83 -5.75
N TYR A 419 0.70 -2.27 -6.93
CA TYR A 419 -0.48 -1.44 -7.19
C TYR A 419 -1.80 -2.21 -7.15
N LYS A 420 -1.76 -3.54 -7.25
CA LYS A 420 -2.94 -4.40 -7.09
C LYS A 420 -3.17 -4.76 -5.62
N GLN A 421 -4.35 -4.44 -5.08
CA GLN A 421 -4.82 -4.97 -3.81
C GLN A 421 -5.47 -6.34 -4.03
N PHE A 422 -4.98 -7.37 -3.35
CA PHE A 422 -5.53 -8.73 -3.44
C PHE A 422 -6.53 -9.01 -2.31
N ASP A 423 -6.25 -8.53 -1.11
CA ASP A 423 -7.10 -8.69 0.07
C ASP A 423 -6.80 -7.53 1.05
N PRO A 424 -7.80 -6.97 1.75
CA PRO A 424 -9.25 -7.18 1.60
C PRO A 424 -9.85 -6.52 0.35
N ALA A 425 -11.18 -6.67 0.16
CA ALA A 425 -11.92 -5.85 -0.81
C ALA A 425 -11.90 -4.36 -0.39
N PRO A 426 -11.98 -3.43 -1.35
CA PRO A 426 -12.00 -3.60 -2.81
C PRO A 426 -10.67 -4.12 -3.34
N ARG A 427 -10.71 -5.04 -4.29
CA ARG A 427 -9.51 -5.62 -4.92
C ARG A 427 -9.06 -4.76 -6.10
N TYR A 428 -8.87 -3.47 -5.87
CA TYR A 428 -8.57 -2.47 -6.89
C TYR A 428 -7.12 -2.50 -7.36
N HIS A 429 -6.89 -1.92 -8.54
CA HIS A 429 -5.56 -1.64 -9.07
C HIS A 429 -5.35 -0.13 -9.10
N ALA A 430 -4.35 0.38 -8.38
CA ALA A 430 -4.20 1.83 -8.17
C ALA A 430 -3.90 2.58 -9.47
N ARG A 431 -3.12 2.01 -10.42
CA ARG A 431 -2.91 2.60 -11.75
C ARG A 431 -4.24 2.84 -12.48
N ASP A 432 -5.09 1.81 -12.55
CA ASP A 432 -6.36 1.89 -13.25
C ASP A 432 -7.33 2.84 -12.52
N THR A 433 -7.27 2.84 -11.17
CA THR A 433 -8.01 3.79 -10.34
C THR A 433 -7.53 5.23 -10.55
N ALA A 434 -6.21 5.45 -10.68
CA ALA A 434 -5.62 6.76 -10.98
C ALA A 434 -6.06 7.29 -12.35
N ILE A 435 -6.16 6.42 -13.36
CA ILE A 435 -6.69 6.79 -14.67
C ILE A 435 -8.15 7.24 -14.56
N TYR A 436 -8.98 6.50 -13.79
CA TYR A 436 -10.37 6.89 -13.60
C TYR A 436 -10.50 8.17 -12.74
N LEU A 437 -9.64 8.35 -11.74
CA LEU A 437 -9.55 9.59 -10.96
C LEU A 437 -9.19 10.79 -11.86
N GLY A 438 -8.25 10.59 -12.80
CA GLY A 438 -7.90 11.60 -13.81
C GLY A 438 -9.10 11.99 -14.65
N PHE A 439 -9.90 11.02 -15.09
CA PHE A 439 -11.16 11.26 -15.80
C PHE A 439 -12.15 12.07 -14.95
N LEU A 440 -12.32 11.76 -13.66
CA LEU A 440 -13.23 12.49 -12.79
C LEU A 440 -12.81 13.95 -12.56
N HIS A 441 -11.52 14.21 -12.45
CA HIS A 441 -10.95 15.55 -12.27
C HIS A 441 -10.63 16.25 -13.58
N GLN A 442 -10.88 15.64 -14.75
CA GLN A 442 -10.53 16.16 -16.07
C GLN A 442 -9.03 16.55 -16.14
N THR A 443 -8.17 15.75 -15.58
CA THR A 443 -6.74 15.96 -15.53
C THR A 443 -5.96 14.88 -16.26
N LYS A 444 -4.74 15.21 -16.66
CA LYS A 444 -3.85 14.31 -17.41
C LYS A 444 -3.18 13.30 -16.51
N VAL A 445 -2.94 12.11 -17.04
CA VAL A 445 -2.29 11.00 -16.34
C VAL A 445 -1.03 10.58 -17.09
N LEU A 446 0.11 10.64 -16.41
CA LEU A 446 1.38 10.12 -16.94
C LEU A 446 1.70 8.77 -16.29
N LEU A 447 1.85 7.74 -17.10
CA LEU A 447 2.31 6.43 -16.68
C LEU A 447 3.79 6.32 -17.03
N GLY A 448 4.66 6.11 -16.04
CA GLY A 448 6.10 5.98 -16.26
C GLY A 448 6.61 4.58 -15.95
N SER A 449 7.47 4.05 -16.81
CA SER A 449 8.10 2.75 -16.61
C SER A 449 9.33 2.55 -17.48
N ALA A 450 10.28 1.76 -16.98
CA ALA A 450 11.38 1.23 -17.80
C ALA A 450 10.96 -0.04 -18.56
N THR A 451 10.02 -0.78 -18.00
CA THR A 451 9.47 -2.01 -18.55
C THR A 451 7.95 -1.96 -18.43
N PRO A 452 7.25 -1.20 -19.27
CA PRO A 452 5.81 -1.01 -19.20
C PRO A 452 5.05 -2.33 -19.10
N SER A 453 3.86 -2.31 -18.47
CA SER A 453 2.96 -3.46 -18.53
C SER A 453 2.46 -3.67 -19.96
N LEU A 454 2.29 -4.92 -20.37
CA LEU A 454 1.84 -5.24 -21.72
C LEU A 454 0.50 -4.58 -22.07
N GLU A 455 -0.38 -4.39 -21.07
CA GLU A 455 -1.66 -3.71 -21.27
C GLU A 455 -1.48 -2.21 -21.56
N SER A 456 -0.59 -1.52 -20.84
CA SER A 456 -0.32 -0.10 -21.06
C SER A 456 0.39 0.12 -22.40
N TYR A 457 1.37 -0.73 -22.69
CA TYR A 457 2.10 -0.67 -23.95
C TYR A 457 1.21 -0.97 -25.15
N TYR A 458 0.33 -1.99 -25.04
CA TYR A 458 -0.69 -2.30 -26.07
C TYR A 458 -1.62 -1.11 -26.30
N ASN A 459 -2.11 -0.45 -25.26
CA ASN A 459 -2.95 0.73 -25.39
C ASN A 459 -2.21 1.90 -26.06
N ALA A 460 -0.91 2.05 -25.80
CA ALA A 460 -0.07 3.05 -26.44
C ALA A 460 0.13 2.75 -27.94
N LYS A 461 0.50 1.51 -28.28
CA LYS A 461 0.64 1.07 -29.70
C LYS A 461 -0.69 1.14 -30.44
N ALA A 462 -1.81 0.90 -29.79
CA ALA A 462 -3.15 1.05 -30.36
C ALA A 462 -3.62 2.53 -30.41
N LYS A 463 -2.75 3.50 -30.13
CA LYS A 463 -3.02 4.95 -30.11
C LYS A 463 -4.15 5.38 -29.17
N LYS A 464 -4.49 4.53 -28.20
CA LYS A 464 -5.44 4.87 -27.15
C LYS A 464 -4.77 5.76 -26.08
N TYR A 465 -3.51 5.50 -25.77
CA TYR A 465 -2.65 6.34 -24.95
C TYR A 465 -1.67 7.10 -25.82
N GLY A 466 -1.18 8.24 -25.33
CA GLY A 466 0.03 8.86 -25.85
C GLY A 466 1.23 7.97 -25.60
N PHE A 467 2.27 8.08 -26.40
CA PHE A 467 3.46 7.25 -26.28
C PHE A 467 4.72 8.09 -26.48
N VAL A 468 5.54 8.19 -25.44
CA VAL A 468 6.80 8.93 -25.43
C VAL A 468 7.92 8.00 -24.98
N GLN A 469 9.08 8.09 -25.61
CA GLN A 469 10.23 7.24 -25.33
C GLN A 469 11.43 8.06 -24.83
N LEU A 470 12.08 7.57 -23.77
CA LEU A 470 13.31 8.11 -23.20
C LEU A 470 14.31 6.97 -22.99
N LEU A 471 14.92 6.50 -24.07
CA LEU A 471 15.71 5.26 -24.12
C LEU A 471 17.19 5.44 -23.82
N GLU A 472 17.66 6.67 -23.60
CA GLU A 472 19.05 6.96 -23.27
C GLU A 472 19.20 7.23 -21.77
N ARG A 473 20.30 6.74 -21.18
CA ARG A 473 20.63 7.02 -19.79
C ARG A 473 21.22 8.42 -19.63
N TYR A 474 20.97 9.01 -18.49
CA TYR A 474 21.58 10.29 -18.13
C TYR A 474 23.10 10.12 -17.91
N GLY A 475 23.93 11.00 -18.50
CA GLY A 475 25.37 11.05 -18.24
C GLY A 475 26.22 9.97 -18.91
N ASN A 476 25.83 9.41 -20.06
CA ASN A 476 26.56 8.39 -20.84
C ASN A 476 26.86 7.07 -20.09
N ALA A 477 26.15 6.78 -19.00
CA ALA A 477 26.32 5.53 -18.26
C ALA A 477 25.98 4.31 -19.16
N GLN A 478 26.92 3.39 -19.32
CA GLN A 478 26.73 2.19 -20.12
C GLN A 478 25.77 1.21 -19.45
N LEU A 479 25.11 0.37 -20.25
CA LEU A 479 24.36 -0.76 -19.74
C LEU A 479 25.35 -1.78 -19.14
N PRO A 480 25.00 -2.47 -18.05
CA PRO A 480 25.83 -3.53 -17.51
C PRO A 480 25.94 -4.70 -18.49
N SER A 481 27.07 -5.37 -18.46
CA SER A 481 27.24 -6.64 -19.19
C SER A 481 26.44 -7.74 -18.49
N ILE A 482 25.66 -8.51 -19.24
CA ILE A 482 24.88 -9.64 -18.69
C ILE A 482 25.49 -10.93 -19.18
N GLU A 483 25.96 -11.77 -18.24
CA GLU A 483 26.50 -13.10 -18.50
C GLU A 483 25.47 -14.16 -18.04
N LEU A 484 25.14 -15.08 -18.95
CA LEU A 484 24.27 -16.22 -18.65
C LEU A 484 25.13 -17.44 -18.31
N VAL A 485 24.88 -18.03 -17.13
CA VAL A 485 25.61 -19.23 -16.67
C VAL A 485 24.66 -20.42 -16.70
N ASN A 486 25.03 -21.46 -17.44
CA ASN A 486 24.27 -22.68 -17.59
C ASN A 486 24.57 -23.63 -16.41
N ILE A 487 23.64 -23.78 -15.48
CA ILE A 487 23.77 -24.60 -14.27
C ILE A 487 24.10 -26.07 -14.60
N PRO A 488 23.40 -26.77 -15.51
CA PRO A 488 23.75 -28.12 -15.92
C PRO A 488 25.15 -28.25 -16.52
N GLU A 489 25.62 -27.28 -17.26
CA GLU A 489 26.96 -27.31 -17.87
C GLU A 489 28.04 -27.12 -16.82
N GLU A 490 27.87 -26.17 -15.91
CA GLU A 490 28.77 -25.97 -14.78
C GLU A 490 28.81 -27.20 -13.85
N GLY A 491 27.67 -27.88 -13.65
CA GLY A 491 27.60 -29.13 -12.90
C GLY A 491 28.41 -30.28 -13.56
N ARG A 492 28.37 -30.39 -14.91
CA ARG A 492 29.16 -31.37 -15.64
C ARG A 492 30.66 -31.09 -15.58
N LYS A 493 31.06 -29.85 -15.42
CA LYS A 493 32.44 -29.41 -15.23
C LYS A 493 32.89 -29.49 -13.77
N GLU A 494 32.05 -29.98 -12.87
CA GLU A 494 32.28 -30.03 -11.42
C GLU A 494 32.54 -28.61 -10.82
N ASN A 495 32.01 -27.56 -11.47
CA ASN A 495 32.19 -26.17 -11.11
C ASN A 495 30.95 -25.57 -10.43
N MET A 496 30.10 -26.38 -9.82
CA MET A 496 28.98 -25.98 -8.99
C MET A 496 29.25 -26.24 -7.51
N PHE A 497 29.13 -25.21 -6.69
CA PHE A 497 29.30 -25.26 -5.24
C PHE A 497 27.96 -24.93 -4.60
N SER A 498 27.20 -25.95 -4.22
CA SER A 498 25.79 -25.80 -3.76
C SER A 498 24.94 -25.07 -4.80
N TYR A 499 24.49 -23.85 -4.51
CA TYR A 499 23.66 -23.03 -5.42
C TYR A 499 24.48 -22.07 -6.31
N PHE A 500 25.78 -22.03 -6.16
CA PHE A 500 26.66 -21.07 -6.81
C PHE A 500 27.55 -21.76 -7.86
N SER A 501 27.62 -21.16 -9.04
CA SER A 501 28.63 -21.53 -10.01
C SER A 501 29.98 -20.95 -9.60
N GLY A 502 31.08 -21.63 -9.97
CA GLY A 502 32.43 -21.10 -9.78
C GLY A 502 32.62 -19.75 -10.47
N THR A 503 31.95 -19.51 -11.60
CA THR A 503 31.92 -18.21 -12.29
C THR A 503 31.34 -17.11 -11.38
N LEU A 504 30.23 -17.38 -10.70
CA LEU A 504 29.61 -16.39 -9.78
C LEU A 504 30.48 -16.18 -8.54
N LEU A 505 30.99 -17.25 -7.92
CA LEU A 505 31.85 -17.13 -6.73
C LEU A 505 33.15 -16.32 -7.02
N LYS A 506 33.80 -16.58 -8.15
CA LYS A 506 34.98 -15.81 -8.57
C LYS A 506 34.65 -14.33 -8.75
N ALA A 507 33.53 -14.01 -9.38
CA ALA A 507 33.11 -12.63 -9.57
C ALA A 507 32.78 -11.93 -8.23
N ILE A 508 32.20 -12.65 -7.26
CA ILE A 508 31.97 -12.12 -5.88
C ILE A 508 33.34 -11.84 -5.23
N GLU A 509 34.27 -12.77 -5.27
CA GLU A 509 35.60 -12.61 -4.69
C GLU A 509 36.34 -11.43 -5.29
N GLU A 510 36.30 -11.25 -6.61
CA GLU A 510 36.92 -10.13 -7.31
C GLU A 510 36.31 -8.78 -6.90
N ALA A 511 34.98 -8.68 -6.84
CA ALA A 511 34.28 -7.47 -6.43
C ALA A 511 34.63 -7.08 -4.98
N VAL A 512 34.63 -8.05 -4.06
CA VAL A 512 34.97 -7.79 -2.64
C VAL A 512 36.43 -7.38 -2.47
N LYS A 513 37.35 -8.01 -3.19
CA LYS A 513 38.78 -7.62 -3.21
C LYS A 513 38.96 -6.17 -3.67
N ASN A 514 38.17 -5.73 -4.64
CA ASN A 514 38.16 -4.36 -5.14
C ASN A 514 37.46 -3.37 -4.22
N LYS A 515 36.94 -3.80 -3.06
CA LYS A 515 36.13 -3.02 -2.13
C LYS A 515 34.81 -2.52 -2.76
N GLU A 516 34.30 -3.28 -3.70
CA GLU A 516 33.01 -3.07 -4.34
C GLU A 516 31.95 -3.94 -3.65
N GLN A 517 30.70 -3.62 -3.87
CA GLN A 517 29.59 -4.31 -3.26
C GLN A 517 28.86 -5.21 -4.26
N VAL A 518 28.27 -6.27 -3.73
CA VAL A 518 27.54 -7.29 -4.50
C VAL A 518 26.10 -7.38 -4.04
N ILE A 519 25.18 -7.52 -4.98
CA ILE A 519 23.78 -7.87 -4.68
C ILE A 519 23.50 -9.29 -5.23
N LEU A 520 23.05 -10.18 -4.36
CA LEU A 520 22.56 -11.50 -4.76
C LEU A 520 21.03 -11.52 -4.71
N PHE A 521 20.46 -11.77 -5.87
CA PHE A 521 19.03 -11.84 -6.03
C PHE A 521 18.53 -13.29 -6.00
N GLN A 522 17.62 -13.58 -5.06
CA GLN A 522 16.91 -14.87 -4.99
C GLN A 522 15.42 -14.63 -4.73
N ASN A 523 14.56 -15.17 -5.58
CA ASN A 523 13.10 -15.02 -5.39
C ASN A 523 12.61 -16.02 -4.35
N ARG A 524 12.11 -15.51 -3.20
CA ARG A 524 11.55 -16.35 -2.13
C ARG A 524 10.08 -16.77 -2.36
N ARG A 525 9.38 -16.19 -3.33
CA ARG A 525 7.95 -16.42 -3.51
C ARG A 525 7.70 -17.80 -4.12
N GLY A 526 7.30 -18.76 -3.29
CA GLY A 526 6.49 -19.89 -3.64
C GLY A 526 6.99 -21.21 -3.03
N HIS A 527 6.20 -21.80 -2.16
CA HIS A 527 6.14 -23.25 -1.94
C HIS A 527 5.55 -23.96 -3.18
N THR A 528 5.73 -23.39 -4.37
CA THR A 528 5.24 -23.99 -5.61
C THR A 528 6.20 -25.09 -5.99
N THR A 529 5.79 -26.31 -5.72
CA THR A 529 6.54 -27.50 -6.13
C THR A 529 6.40 -27.68 -7.64
N MET A 530 7.28 -27.05 -8.41
CA MET A 530 7.43 -27.34 -9.83
C MET A 530 8.32 -28.56 -10.00
N ILE A 531 7.97 -29.42 -10.92
CA ILE A 531 8.82 -30.51 -11.36
C ILE A 531 9.67 -30.01 -12.51
N GLN A 532 11.00 -30.02 -12.33
CA GLN A 532 11.98 -29.59 -13.31
C GLN A 532 13.00 -30.71 -13.60
N CYS A 533 13.39 -30.86 -14.84
CA CYS A 533 14.49 -31.75 -15.22
C CYS A 533 15.83 -31.10 -14.84
N ASN A 534 16.65 -31.82 -14.06
CA ASN A 534 17.97 -31.35 -13.63
C ASN A 534 19.01 -31.33 -14.77
N THR A 535 18.75 -32.07 -15.87
CA THR A 535 19.68 -32.17 -16.99
C THR A 535 19.49 -31.08 -18.04
N CYS A 536 18.21 -30.67 -18.35
CA CYS A 536 17.94 -29.76 -19.44
C CYS A 536 17.01 -28.60 -19.04
N GLY A 537 16.57 -28.52 -17.79
CA GLY A 537 15.70 -27.45 -17.31
C GLY A 537 14.23 -27.57 -17.71
N PHE A 538 13.80 -28.61 -18.42
CA PHE A 538 12.43 -28.77 -18.88
C PHE A 538 11.43 -28.70 -17.70
N VAL A 539 10.36 -27.93 -17.88
CA VAL A 539 9.22 -27.84 -16.99
C VAL A 539 7.93 -28.09 -17.78
N ALA A 540 7.06 -28.95 -17.25
CA ALA A 540 5.78 -29.28 -17.90
C ALA A 540 4.83 -28.09 -17.87
N LYS A 541 4.18 -27.79 -19.00
CA LYS A 541 3.20 -26.72 -19.17
C LYS A 541 1.81 -27.25 -19.49
N CYS A 542 0.81 -26.53 -19.08
CA CYS A 542 -0.57 -26.83 -19.43
C CYS A 542 -0.84 -26.56 -20.91
N VAL A 543 -1.35 -27.55 -21.63
CA VAL A 543 -1.67 -27.43 -23.07
C VAL A 543 -2.77 -26.41 -23.38
N ASN A 544 -3.63 -26.11 -22.40
CA ASN A 544 -4.76 -25.17 -22.57
C ASN A 544 -4.45 -23.74 -22.14
N CYS A 545 -3.44 -23.51 -21.29
CA CYS A 545 -3.23 -22.24 -20.60
C CYS A 545 -1.82 -21.67 -20.74
N ASP A 546 -0.89 -22.43 -21.28
CA ASP A 546 0.56 -22.10 -21.38
C ASP A 546 1.20 -21.62 -20.03
N VAL A 547 0.71 -22.15 -18.93
CA VAL A 547 1.31 -21.95 -17.60
C VAL A 547 1.93 -23.25 -17.13
N SER A 548 3.00 -23.16 -16.33
CA SER A 548 3.64 -24.34 -15.75
C SER A 548 2.67 -25.11 -14.85
N LEU A 549 2.72 -26.43 -14.93
CA LEU A 549 1.94 -27.31 -14.06
C LEU A 549 2.57 -27.35 -12.65
N THR A 550 1.73 -27.41 -11.64
CA THR A 550 2.15 -27.52 -10.24
C THR A 550 1.96 -28.95 -9.74
N TYR A 551 3.00 -29.52 -9.17
CA TYR A 551 2.96 -30.86 -8.59
C TYR A 551 2.32 -30.86 -7.20
N HIS A 552 1.31 -31.67 -7.01
CA HIS A 552 0.64 -31.89 -5.74
C HIS A 552 1.06 -33.24 -5.13
N LYS A 553 1.86 -33.19 -4.07
CA LYS A 553 2.39 -34.37 -3.41
C LYS A 553 1.27 -35.29 -2.84
N SER A 554 0.16 -34.71 -2.38
CA SER A 554 -0.98 -35.44 -1.82
C SER A 554 -1.73 -36.32 -2.82
N SER A 555 -1.87 -35.84 -4.07
CA SER A 555 -2.54 -36.57 -5.15
C SER A 555 -1.56 -37.29 -6.07
N ASN A 556 -0.25 -37.00 -5.94
CA ASN A 556 0.80 -37.45 -6.87
C ASN A 556 0.48 -37.11 -8.33
N MET A 557 -0.05 -35.88 -8.57
CA MET A 557 -0.44 -35.41 -9.89
C MET A 557 0.05 -33.96 -10.12
N MET A 558 0.22 -33.60 -11.38
CA MET A 558 0.52 -32.23 -11.82
C MET A 558 -0.77 -31.53 -12.24
N HIS A 559 -1.06 -30.36 -11.68
CA HIS A 559 -2.31 -29.62 -11.89
C HIS A 559 -2.09 -28.24 -12.53
N CYS A 560 -3.00 -27.84 -13.40
CA CYS A 560 -3.15 -26.47 -13.84
C CYS A 560 -4.17 -25.76 -12.97
N HIS A 561 -3.77 -24.73 -12.22
CA HIS A 561 -4.66 -23.95 -11.34
C HIS A 561 -5.55 -22.95 -12.09
N TYR A 562 -5.54 -22.92 -13.41
CA TYR A 562 -6.42 -22.09 -14.24
C TYR A 562 -7.60 -22.87 -14.81
N CYS A 563 -7.35 -24.02 -15.42
CA CYS A 563 -8.40 -24.78 -16.10
C CYS A 563 -8.70 -26.14 -15.50
N GLY A 564 -7.92 -26.59 -14.50
CA GLY A 564 -8.08 -27.90 -13.89
C GLY A 564 -7.49 -29.08 -14.68
N HIS A 565 -6.73 -28.82 -15.72
CA HIS A 565 -6.02 -29.87 -16.45
C HIS A 565 -5.06 -30.60 -15.51
N VAL A 566 -5.09 -31.93 -15.56
CA VAL A 566 -4.30 -32.80 -14.67
C VAL A 566 -3.52 -33.81 -15.49
N GLU A 567 -2.24 -33.98 -15.12
CA GLU A 567 -1.34 -34.97 -15.74
C GLU A 567 -0.59 -35.75 -14.65
N PRO A 568 -0.20 -37.00 -14.92
CA PRO A 568 0.68 -37.76 -14.04
C PRO A 568 2.06 -37.09 -13.95
N PRO A 569 2.81 -37.26 -12.85
CA PRO A 569 4.16 -36.76 -12.74
C PRO A 569 5.09 -37.44 -13.77
N LEU A 570 5.95 -36.61 -14.37
CA LEU A 570 6.93 -37.12 -15.32
C LEU A 570 7.95 -38.03 -14.63
N ARG A 571 8.16 -39.22 -15.14
CA ARG A 571 9.22 -40.11 -14.70
C ARG A 571 10.50 -39.97 -15.52
N VAL A 572 10.34 -39.58 -16.77
CA VAL A 572 11.40 -39.37 -17.75
C VAL A 572 11.11 -38.02 -18.43
N CYS A 573 12.15 -37.23 -18.63
CA CYS A 573 12.02 -35.94 -19.29
C CYS A 573 11.67 -36.10 -20.78
N PRO A 574 10.56 -35.54 -21.28
CA PRO A 574 10.19 -35.68 -22.69
C PRO A 574 11.13 -34.92 -23.63
N ALA A 575 11.91 -33.95 -23.13
CA ALA A 575 12.82 -33.14 -23.94
C ALA A 575 14.21 -33.79 -24.10
N CYS A 576 14.76 -34.46 -23.06
CA CYS A 576 16.12 -35.03 -23.11
C CYS A 576 16.21 -36.50 -22.78
N GLY A 577 15.11 -37.18 -22.45
CA GLY A 577 15.07 -38.60 -22.15
C GLY A 577 15.68 -39.04 -20.80
N MET A 578 16.10 -38.09 -19.95
CA MET A 578 16.76 -38.43 -18.68
C MET A 578 15.71 -38.57 -17.54
N PRO A 579 15.94 -39.50 -16.58
CA PRO A 579 15.02 -39.73 -15.46
C PRO A 579 15.20 -38.77 -14.28
N HIS A 580 16.08 -37.81 -14.38
CA HIS A 580 16.45 -36.87 -13.29
C HIS A 580 15.47 -35.69 -13.20
N ILE A 581 14.30 -35.94 -12.61
CA ILE A 581 13.24 -34.99 -12.45
C ILE A 581 12.99 -34.76 -10.97
N GLU A 582 13.15 -33.51 -10.50
CA GLU A 582 13.03 -33.15 -9.09
C GLU A 582 12.18 -31.93 -8.85
N SER A 583 11.64 -31.85 -7.64
CA SER A 583 10.96 -30.67 -7.12
C SER A 583 11.97 -29.71 -6.48
N LYS A 584 12.06 -28.47 -6.96
CA LYS A 584 13.05 -27.49 -6.48
C LYS A 584 12.42 -26.24 -5.87
N GLY A 585 13.04 -25.76 -4.81
CA GLY A 585 12.77 -24.45 -4.18
C GLY A 585 13.65 -24.26 -2.94
N PHE A 586 14.34 -23.13 -2.85
CA PHE A 586 15.11 -22.71 -1.69
C PHE A 586 14.94 -21.19 -1.45
N GLY A 587 15.09 -20.76 -0.19
CA GLY A 587 14.90 -19.36 0.23
C GLY A 587 16.22 -18.60 0.35
N THR A 588 16.12 -17.29 0.60
CA THR A 588 17.26 -16.38 0.86
C THR A 588 18.10 -16.81 2.07
N GLU A 589 17.49 -17.36 3.10
CA GLU A 589 18.15 -17.85 4.31
C GLU A 589 19.17 -18.96 3.98
N ARG A 590 18.78 -19.90 3.13
CA ARG A 590 19.65 -20.99 2.72
C ARG A 590 20.78 -20.54 1.78
N VAL A 591 20.54 -19.49 0.98
CA VAL A 591 21.57 -18.86 0.14
C VAL A 591 22.61 -18.14 1.02
N GLU A 592 22.17 -17.47 2.09
CA GLU A 592 23.02 -16.84 3.10
C GLU A 592 23.91 -17.88 3.80
N GLU A 593 23.31 -18.92 4.39
CA GLU A 593 24.03 -20.00 5.09
C GLU A 593 25.11 -20.67 4.22
N GLU A 594 24.76 -21.00 2.98
CA GLU A 594 25.71 -21.63 2.05
C GLU A 594 26.84 -20.68 1.62
N LEU A 595 26.55 -19.40 1.44
CA LEU A 595 27.57 -18.41 1.08
C LEU A 595 28.54 -18.15 2.25
N GLU A 596 28.05 -18.12 3.50
CA GLU A 596 28.87 -18.01 4.71
C GLU A 596 29.85 -19.19 4.84
N ILE A 597 29.42 -20.39 4.49
CA ILE A 597 30.29 -21.60 4.50
C ILE A 597 31.36 -21.50 3.42
N LEU A 598 31.01 -21.03 2.21
CA LEU A 598 31.92 -20.99 1.07
C LEU A 598 32.90 -19.82 1.15
N MET A 599 32.48 -18.71 1.78
CA MET A 599 33.23 -17.45 1.85
C MET A 599 33.14 -16.80 3.25
N PRO A 600 33.74 -17.40 4.30
CA PRO A 600 33.54 -17.00 5.69
C PRO A 600 34.09 -15.59 6.04
N GLU A 601 34.93 -15.01 5.17
CA GLU A 601 35.50 -13.68 5.40
C GLU A 601 34.63 -12.53 4.91
N ILE A 602 33.51 -12.82 4.20
CA ILE A 602 32.66 -11.83 3.58
C ILE A 602 31.53 -11.44 4.53
N ARG A 603 31.28 -10.16 4.68
CA ARG A 603 30.17 -9.64 5.50
C ARG A 603 28.89 -9.67 4.68
N ILE A 604 27.93 -10.47 5.11
CA ILE A 604 26.67 -10.68 4.41
C ILE A 604 25.53 -9.99 5.14
N GLY A 605 24.69 -9.27 4.40
CA GLY A 605 23.43 -8.72 4.87
C GLY A 605 22.24 -9.35 4.13
N ARG A 606 21.10 -9.50 4.81
CA ARG A 606 19.89 -10.07 4.21
C ARG A 606 18.73 -9.08 4.23
N LEU A 607 18.07 -8.90 3.08
CA LEU A 607 16.93 -8.01 2.89
C LEU A 607 15.71 -8.79 2.38
N ASP A 608 14.92 -9.28 3.30
CA ASP A 608 13.65 -9.95 3.04
C ASP A 608 12.55 -9.55 4.03
N LEU A 609 11.34 -10.11 3.88
CA LEU A 609 10.20 -9.79 4.76
C LEU A 609 10.43 -10.17 6.23
N ASP A 610 11.28 -11.16 6.52
CA ASP A 610 11.54 -11.59 7.89
C ASP A 610 12.61 -10.72 8.56
N SER A 611 13.66 -10.34 7.83
CA SER A 611 14.73 -9.45 8.31
C SER A 611 14.26 -8.00 8.49
N THR A 612 13.18 -7.59 7.80
CA THR A 612 12.67 -6.20 7.82
C THR A 612 11.47 -5.99 8.77
N LYS A 613 11.25 -6.88 9.74
CA LYS A 613 10.18 -6.72 10.73
C LYS A 613 10.43 -5.47 11.59
N GLY A 614 9.46 -4.53 11.57
CA GLY A 614 9.50 -3.27 12.31
C GLY A 614 9.50 -2.02 11.43
N LYS A 615 9.14 -0.87 12.02
CA LYS A 615 8.91 0.40 11.28
C LYS A 615 10.15 0.89 10.50
N TYR A 616 11.35 0.60 10.97
CA TYR A 616 12.62 1.08 10.41
C TYR A 616 13.57 -0.05 9.99
N GLY A 617 13.15 -1.32 10.02
CA GLY A 617 14.03 -2.47 9.71
C GLY A 617 14.62 -2.41 8.30
N PHE A 618 13.79 -2.05 7.32
CA PHE A 618 14.23 -1.87 5.93
C PHE A 618 15.28 -0.76 5.79
N ASP A 619 14.97 0.43 6.34
CA ASP A 619 15.84 1.61 6.19
C ASP A 619 17.20 1.40 6.88
N LYS A 620 17.24 0.69 8.02
CA LYS A 620 18.49 0.34 8.71
C LYS A 620 19.42 -0.54 7.86
N ILE A 621 18.88 -1.61 7.25
CA ILE A 621 19.69 -2.52 6.43
C ILE A 621 20.23 -1.78 5.20
N ILE A 622 19.40 -0.91 4.59
CA ILE A 622 19.84 -0.12 3.42
C ILE A 622 20.95 0.87 3.81
N THR A 623 20.80 1.58 4.93
CA THR A 623 21.84 2.51 5.41
C THR A 623 23.12 1.77 5.73
N ALA A 624 23.06 0.63 6.45
CA ALA A 624 24.23 -0.18 6.77
C ALA A 624 24.95 -0.70 5.51
N PHE A 625 24.20 -1.07 4.46
CA PHE A 625 24.78 -1.46 3.19
C PHE A 625 25.42 -0.27 2.46
N ASP A 626 24.79 0.89 2.44
CA ASP A 626 25.33 2.11 1.82
C ASP A 626 26.62 2.60 2.55
N GLU A 627 26.66 2.44 3.88
CA GLU A 627 27.81 2.71 4.75
C GLU A 627 28.91 1.64 4.68
N HIS A 628 28.74 0.60 3.85
CA HIS A 628 29.69 -0.50 3.65
C HIS A 628 29.92 -1.38 4.89
N GLU A 629 28.89 -1.57 5.71
CA GLU A 629 28.92 -2.57 6.79
C GLU A 629 28.80 -4.01 6.23
N PHE A 630 28.22 -4.17 5.05
CA PHE A 630 28.09 -5.42 4.31
C PHE A 630 28.77 -5.34 2.95
N ASP A 631 29.43 -6.42 2.55
CA ASP A 631 30.06 -6.59 1.22
C ASP A 631 29.05 -7.18 0.24
N VAL A 632 28.20 -8.11 0.71
CA VAL A 632 27.18 -8.79 -0.08
C VAL A 632 25.80 -8.58 0.54
N LEU A 633 24.82 -8.15 -0.25
CA LEU A 633 23.42 -8.04 0.15
C LEU A 633 22.59 -9.11 -0.57
N ILE A 634 22.07 -10.09 0.18
CA ILE A 634 21.18 -11.12 -0.35
C ILE A 634 19.73 -10.66 -0.18
N GLY A 635 18.96 -10.67 -1.25
CA GLY A 635 17.57 -10.25 -1.11
C GLY A 635 16.61 -10.75 -2.18
N THR A 636 15.34 -10.46 -1.94
CA THR A 636 14.25 -10.76 -2.86
C THR A 636 13.97 -9.56 -3.77
N GLN A 637 12.78 -9.45 -4.34
CA GLN A 637 12.36 -8.29 -5.15
C GLN A 637 12.55 -6.93 -4.45
N MET A 638 12.81 -6.91 -3.14
CA MET A 638 13.05 -5.68 -2.37
C MET A 638 14.37 -5.02 -2.76
N VAL A 639 15.41 -5.79 -3.11
CA VAL A 639 16.71 -5.24 -3.55
C VAL A 639 16.70 -4.70 -4.98
N ALA A 640 15.73 -5.15 -5.78
CA ALA A 640 15.61 -4.73 -7.18
C ALA A 640 15.00 -3.33 -7.36
N LYS A 641 14.39 -2.75 -6.31
CA LYS A 641 13.48 -1.61 -6.44
C LYS A 641 13.87 -0.42 -5.58
N GLY A 642 13.83 0.78 -6.17
CA GLY A 642 13.87 2.07 -5.45
C GLY A 642 15.19 2.43 -4.76
N LEU A 643 16.23 1.62 -4.89
CA LEU A 643 17.51 1.79 -4.21
C LEU A 643 18.59 2.26 -5.18
N ASP A 644 19.45 3.15 -4.72
CA ASP A 644 20.58 3.68 -5.50
C ASP A 644 21.87 3.51 -4.69
N PHE A 645 22.64 2.49 -5.06
CA PHE A 645 23.90 2.17 -4.41
C PHE A 645 25.07 2.52 -5.33
N GLY A 646 25.93 3.41 -4.88
CA GLY A 646 27.05 3.89 -5.71
C GLY A 646 28.22 2.92 -5.89
N ARG A 647 28.30 1.84 -5.10
CA ARG A 647 29.42 0.89 -5.06
C ARG A 647 29.09 -0.51 -5.57
N VAL A 648 27.87 -0.75 -6.01
CA VAL A 648 27.44 -2.06 -6.52
C VAL A 648 27.96 -2.26 -7.93
N SER A 649 28.94 -3.13 -8.10
CA SER A 649 29.53 -3.51 -9.39
C SER A 649 29.01 -4.84 -9.93
N LEU A 650 28.64 -5.77 -9.05
CA LEU A 650 28.18 -7.11 -9.41
C LEU A 650 26.77 -7.37 -8.90
N ILE A 651 25.94 -7.96 -9.77
CA ILE A 651 24.66 -8.53 -9.38
C ILE A 651 24.60 -9.98 -9.81
N GLY A 652 24.29 -10.88 -8.88
CA GLY A 652 24.07 -12.29 -9.13
C GLY A 652 22.63 -12.71 -8.99
N VAL A 653 22.03 -13.29 -10.03
CA VAL A 653 20.74 -13.97 -9.96
C VAL A 653 21.02 -15.46 -9.74
N VAL A 654 20.70 -15.94 -8.54
CA VAL A 654 21.08 -17.32 -8.12
C VAL A 654 20.31 -18.39 -8.90
N ASN A 655 19.02 -18.17 -9.20
CA ASN A 655 18.21 -19.05 -10.02
C ASN A 655 17.09 -18.28 -10.75
N ALA A 656 17.23 -18.12 -12.07
CA ALA A 656 16.24 -17.43 -12.90
C ALA A 656 14.98 -18.29 -13.16
N ASP A 657 15.12 -19.61 -13.23
CA ASP A 657 14.06 -20.54 -13.64
C ASP A 657 12.86 -20.51 -12.70
N THR A 658 13.06 -20.24 -11.41
CA THR A 658 11.99 -20.15 -10.41
C THR A 658 11.02 -18.99 -10.69
N ILE A 659 11.47 -17.98 -11.40
CA ILE A 659 10.65 -16.81 -11.78
C ILE A 659 10.03 -17.04 -13.13
N ILE A 660 10.84 -17.49 -14.09
CA ILE A 660 10.41 -17.74 -15.48
C ILE A 660 9.28 -18.78 -15.52
N ASN A 661 9.44 -19.86 -14.77
CA ASN A 661 8.48 -20.97 -14.75
C ASN A 661 7.40 -20.83 -13.67
N PHE A 662 7.22 -19.66 -13.08
CA PHE A 662 6.12 -19.44 -12.12
C PHE A 662 4.76 -19.69 -12.82
N PRO A 663 3.81 -20.43 -12.22
CA PRO A 663 2.55 -20.81 -12.87
C PRO A 663 1.56 -19.64 -12.95
N ASP A 664 1.91 -18.62 -13.70
CA ASP A 664 1.09 -17.42 -13.97
C ASP A 664 1.35 -16.99 -15.42
N PHE A 665 0.30 -16.64 -16.16
CA PHE A 665 0.41 -16.19 -17.55
C PHE A 665 1.24 -14.91 -17.74
N ARG A 666 1.56 -14.21 -16.66
CA ARG A 666 2.45 -13.02 -16.63
C ARG A 666 3.90 -13.36 -16.27
N SER A 667 4.25 -14.63 -16.14
CA SER A 667 5.56 -15.02 -15.64
C SER A 667 6.71 -14.46 -16.51
N TYR A 668 6.56 -14.50 -17.83
CA TYR A 668 7.60 -14.01 -18.74
C TYR A 668 7.74 -12.49 -18.72
N GLU A 669 6.63 -11.74 -18.79
CA GLU A 669 6.60 -10.30 -18.61
C GLU A 669 7.26 -9.88 -17.29
N ARG A 670 6.90 -10.55 -16.18
CA ARG A 670 7.47 -10.27 -14.87
C ARG A 670 8.95 -10.62 -14.78
N SER A 671 9.37 -11.71 -15.41
CA SER A 671 10.79 -12.13 -15.45
C SER A 671 11.61 -11.10 -16.21
N PHE A 672 11.17 -10.71 -17.41
CA PHE A 672 11.82 -9.65 -18.18
C PHE A 672 11.94 -8.35 -17.37
N SER A 673 10.84 -7.86 -16.82
CA SER A 673 10.80 -6.63 -16.02
C SER A 673 11.76 -6.70 -14.83
N LEU A 674 11.73 -7.82 -14.09
CA LEU A 674 12.54 -7.98 -12.89
C LEU A 674 14.03 -8.07 -13.22
N PHE A 675 14.43 -8.88 -14.21
CA PHE A 675 15.85 -9.02 -14.59
C PHE A 675 16.39 -7.72 -15.19
N SER A 676 15.61 -7.01 -16.01
CA SER A 676 15.97 -5.69 -16.52
C SER A 676 16.12 -4.64 -15.42
N GLN A 677 15.26 -4.65 -14.39
CA GLN A 677 15.38 -3.76 -13.24
C GLN A 677 16.60 -4.09 -12.37
N VAL A 678 16.84 -5.37 -12.12
CA VAL A 678 18.00 -5.86 -11.37
C VAL A 678 19.27 -5.48 -12.14
N ALA A 679 19.34 -5.75 -13.42
CA ALA A 679 20.46 -5.35 -14.28
C ALA A 679 20.70 -3.82 -14.24
N GLY A 680 19.63 -3.05 -14.27
CA GLY A 680 19.69 -1.59 -14.20
C GLY A 680 20.28 -1.02 -12.89
N ARG A 681 20.58 -1.84 -11.88
CA ARG A 681 21.22 -1.42 -10.61
C ARG A 681 22.74 -1.53 -10.65
N ALA A 682 23.32 -2.38 -11.48
CA ALA A 682 24.76 -2.50 -11.64
C ALA A 682 25.34 -1.32 -12.44
N GLY A 683 26.51 -0.80 -12.02
CA GLY A 683 27.33 0.13 -12.81
C GLY A 683 26.68 1.48 -13.13
N ARG A 684 26.06 2.13 -12.16
CA ARG A 684 25.46 3.49 -12.36
C ARG A 684 26.49 4.60 -12.43
N ARG A 685 27.73 4.35 -11.99
CA ARG A 685 28.88 5.26 -12.15
C ARG A 685 29.80 4.74 -13.26
N GLU A 686 30.73 5.50 -13.70
CA GLU A 686 31.56 5.40 -14.92
C GLU A 686 32.18 4.03 -15.31
N ALA A 687 32.29 3.07 -14.40
CA ALA A 687 32.71 1.70 -14.69
C ALA A 687 31.49 0.79 -14.91
N GLY A 688 31.40 0.17 -16.08
CA GLY A 688 30.31 -0.77 -16.43
C GLY A 688 30.14 -1.88 -15.39
N GLY A 689 28.91 -2.05 -14.86
CA GLY A 689 28.60 -3.13 -13.93
C GLY A 689 28.44 -4.49 -14.62
N LYS A 690 28.56 -5.56 -13.84
CA LYS A 690 28.39 -6.94 -14.30
C LYS A 690 27.13 -7.57 -13.68
N VAL A 691 26.40 -8.33 -14.48
CA VAL A 691 25.24 -9.12 -14.03
C VAL A 691 25.47 -10.57 -14.42
N ILE A 692 25.41 -11.50 -13.48
CA ILE A 692 25.49 -12.94 -13.74
C ILE A 692 24.13 -13.56 -13.43
N ILE A 693 23.54 -14.20 -14.43
CA ILE A 693 22.25 -14.88 -14.30
C ILE A 693 22.45 -16.39 -14.44
N GLN A 694 22.26 -17.13 -13.38
CA GLN A 694 22.30 -18.59 -13.41
C GLN A 694 20.94 -19.16 -13.80
N SER A 695 20.92 -20.07 -14.77
CA SER A 695 19.72 -20.75 -15.25
C SER A 695 20.01 -22.17 -15.73
N TYR A 696 19.00 -23.04 -15.59
CA TYR A 696 19.02 -24.36 -16.21
C TYR A 696 18.81 -24.30 -17.72
N THR A 697 18.18 -23.23 -18.21
CA THR A 697 17.81 -23.05 -19.63
C THR A 697 18.26 -21.67 -20.09
N THR A 698 19.56 -21.51 -20.35
CA THR A 698 20.16 -20.23 -20.79
C THR A 698 19.68 -19.77 -22.18
N ASN A 699 19.23 -20.68 -23.03
CA ASN A 699 18.62 -20.38 -24.35
C ASN A 699 17.12 -20.05 -24.24
N HIS A 700 16.61 -19.75 -23.06
CA HIS A 700 15.22 -19.31 -22.90
C HIS A 700 15.05 -17.91 -23.47
N ARG A 701 14.06 -17.74 -24.38
CA ARG A 701 13.80 -16.49 -25.11
C ARG A 701 13.77 -15.24 -24.23
N VAL A 702 13.19 -15.31 -23.02
CA VAL A 702 13.13 -14.17 -22.07
C VAL A 702 14.52 -13.76 -21.63
N LEU A 703 15.44 -14.70 -21.41
CA LEU A 703 16.84 -14.39 -21.03
C LEU A 703 17.61 -13.74 -22.19
N GLU A 704 17.44 -14.25 -23.41
CA GLU A 704 18.02 -13.63 -24.62
C GLU A 704 17.50 -12.21 -24.82
N GLN A 705 16.19 -11.97 -24.64
CA GLN A 705 15.58 -10.65 -24.72
C GLN A 705 16.11 -9.71 -23.62
N VAL A 706 16.32 -10.20 -22.39
CA VAL A 706 16.93 -9.41 -21.30
C VAL A 706 18.38 -9.04 -21.62
N VAL A 707 19.19 -9.97 -22.11
CA VAL A 707 20.60 -9.71 -22.51
C VAL A 707 20.66 -8.65 -23.58
N ASN A 708 19.76 -8.70 -24.57
CA ASN A 708 19.71 -7.76 -25.68
C ASN A 708 18.91 -6.48 -25.37
N ASN A 709 18.37 -6.35 -24.14
CA ASN A 709 17.45 -5.26 -23.77
C ASN A 709 16.30 -5.08 -24.77
N ASP A 710 15.79 -6.19 -25.32
CA ASP A 710 14.76 -6.24 -26.37
C ASP A 710 13.35 -6.30 -25.77
N TYR A 711 12.87 -5.15 -25.28
CA TYR A 711 11.49 -5.03 -24.79
C TYR A 711 10.45 -5.24 -25.90
N GLU A 712 10.68 -4.72 -27.10
CA GLU A 712 9.74 -4.84 -28.24
C GLU A 712 9.57 -6.30 -28.66
N GLY A 713 10.66 -7.07 -28.78
CA GLY A 713 10.60 -8.50 -29.10
C GLY A 713 9.86 -9.29 -28.01
N MET A 714 10.07 -8.97 -26.75
CA MET A 714 9.32 -9.56 -25.63
C MET A 714 7.83 -9.23 -25.75
N PHE A 715 7.49 -7.96 -25.99
CA PHE A 715 6.10 -7.55 -26.18
C PHE A 715 5.42 -8.28 -27.33
N MET A 716 6.04 -8.34 -28.51
CA MET A 716 5.46 -8.99 -29.69
C MET A 716 5.20 -10.48 -29.47
N THR A 717 6.11 -11.13 -28.79
CA THR A 717 5.97 -12.56 -28.47
C THR A 717 4.83 -12.79 -27.48
N GLU A 718 4.86 -12.08 -26.35
CA GLU A 718 3.89 -12.26 -25.29
C GLU A 718 2.48 -11.83 -25.69
N ILE A 719 2.33 -10.75 -26.47
CA ILE A 719 1.01 -10.29 -26.90
C ILE A 719 0.35 -11.31 -27.84
N THR A 720 1.13 -12.00 -28.67
CA THR A 720 0.66 -13.06 -29.53
C THR A 720 0.16 -14.26 -28.72
N GLU A 721 0.93 -14.69 -27.72
CA GLU A 721 0.52 -15.79 -26.83
C GLU A 721 -0.74 -15.44 -26.04
N ARG A 722 -0.82 -14.21 -25.49
CA ARG A 722 -2.02 -13.76 -24.78
C ARG A 722 -3.28 -13.78 -25.65
N LYS A 723 -3.14 -13.48 -26.92
CA LYS A 723 -4.26 -13.60 -27.87
C LYS A 723 -4.67 -15.05 -28.07
N ASN A 724 -3.70 -15.95 -28.27
CA ASN A 724 -3.94 -17.37 -28.50
C ASN A 724 -4.57 -18.08 -27.29
N TYR A 725 -4.14 -17.73 -26.08
CA TYR A 725 -4.61 -18.33 -24.82
C TYR A 725 -5.70 -17.53 -24.10
N LEU A 726 -6.32 -16.54 -24.78
CA LEU A 726 -7.45 -15.79 -24.29
C LEU A 726 -7.16 -15.02 -22.98
N TYR A 727 -6.06 -14.25 -22.97
CA TYR A 727 -5.62 -13.43 -21.83
C TYR A 727 -5.77 -11.91 -22.08
N PRO A 728 -5.70 -11.07 -21.04
CA PRO A 728 -5.62 -9.63 -21.20
C PRO A 728 -4.39 -9.21 -22.06
N PRO A 729 -4.50 -8.19 -22.91
CA PRO A 729 -5.58 -7.20 -23.01
C PRO A 729 -6.80 -7.60 -23.86
N PHE A 730 -6.83 -8.77 -24.49
CA PHE A 730 -7.89 -9.19 -25.39
C PHE A 730 -9.14 -9.67 -24.66
N TYR A 731 -8.94 -10.32 -23.50
CA TYR A 731 -9.99 -10.84 -22.64
C TYR A 731 -9.96 -10.18 -21.27
N ARG A 732 -11.09 -10.20 -20.57
CA ARG A 732 -11.18 -9.87 -19.16
C ARG A 732 -11.17 -11.14 -18.34
N LEU A 733 -10.36 -11.17 -17.29
CA LEU A 733 -10.33 -12.27 -16.34
C LEU A 733 -11.09 -11.85 -15.08
N ILE A 734 -12.08 -12.66 -14.68
CA ILE A 734 -12.77 -12.51 -13.39
C ILE A 734 -12.47 -13.76 -12.58
N ARG A 735 -11.84 -13.59 -11.44
CA ARG A 735 -11.56 -14.66 -10.50
C ARG A 735 -12.58 -14.60 -9.36
N ILE A 736 -13.21 -15.73 -9.08
CA ILE A 736 -14.18 -15.91 -8.01
C ILE A 736 -13.63 -16.96 -7.06
N ASP A 737 -13.36 -16.58 -5.81
CA ASP A 737 -12.87 -17.48 -4.76
C ASP A 737 -14.01 -17.81 -3.81
N ILE A 738 -14.35 -19.08 -3.68
CA ILE A 738 -15.31 -19.60 -2.71
C ILE A 738 -14.52 -20.17 -1.54
N LYS A 739 -14.85 -19.73 -0.32
CA LYS A 739 -14.12 -20.08 0.90
C LYS A 739 -15.04 -20.66 1.94
N HIS A 740 -14.63 -21.78 2.56
CA HIS A 740 -15.36 -22.39 3.67
C HIS A 740 -14.40 -23.17 4.59
N THR A 741 -14.73 -23.28 5.88
CA THR A 741 -13.96 -24.07 6.85
C THR A 741 -14.08 -25.56 6.63
N ASP A 742 -15.18 -26.02 6.05
CA ASP A 742 -15.43 -27.40 5.66
C ASP A 742 -15.10 -27.58 4.18
N PHE A 743 -14.24 -28.57 3.86
CA PHE A 743 -13.79 -28.85 2.50
C PHE A 743 -14.93 -29.25 1.56
N GLN A 744 -15.79 -30.18 2.02
CA GLN A 744 -16.85 -30.70 1.16
C GLN A 744 -17.88 -29.61 0.81
N LYS A 745 -18.26 -28.78 1.78
CA LYS A 745 -19.15 -27.64 1.53
C LYS A 745 -18.52 -26.63 0.58
N CYS A 746 -17.22 -26.34 0.72
CA CYS A 746 -16.50 -25.46 -0.20
C CYS A 746 -16.53 -26.01 -1.63
N TYR A 747 -16.22 -27.30 -1.79
CA TYR A 747 -16.17 -27.98 -3.08
C TYR A 747 -17.55 -28.04 -3.76
N ASP A 748 -18.58 -28.47 -3.03
CA ASP A 748 -19.95 -28.62 -3.56
C ASP A 748 -20.56 -27.25 -3.94
N SER A 749 -20.35 -26.23 -3.10
CA SER A 749 -20.80 -24.89 -3.40
C SER A 749 -20.11 -24.31 -4.65
N ALA A 750 -18.81 -24.54 -4.78
CA ALA A 750 -18.05 -24.09 -5.94
C ALA A 750 -18.52 -24.79 -7.24
N ASN A 751 -18.78 -26.09 -7.18
CA ASN A 751 -19.29 -26.85 -8.33
C ASN A 751 -20.70 -26.41 -8.74
N ARG A 752 -21.61 -26.21 -7.78
CA ARG A 752 -22.96 -25.68 -8.06
C ARG A 752 -22.89 -24.33 -8.70
N PHE A 753 -22.10 -23.42 -8.13
CA PHE A 753 -21.93 -22.07 -8.64
C PHE A 753 -21.32 -22.05 -10.07
N ALA A 754 -20.25 -22.84 -10.30
CA ALA A 754 -19.65 -22.97 -11.62
C ALA A 754 -20.62 -23.57 -12.65
N SER A 755 -21.42 -24.57 -12.25
CA SER A 755 -22.42 -25.20 -13.14
C SER A 755 -23.51 -24.21 -13.54
N ALA A 756 -24.04 -23.41 -12.61
CA ALA A 756 -25.02 -22.37 -12.91
C ALA A 756 -24.46 -21.32 -13.88
N LEU A 757 -23.20 -20.89 -13.68
CA LEU A 757 -22.55 -19.96 -14.62
C LEU A 757 -22.31 -20.58 -16.00
N ARG A 758 -21.92 -21.88 -16.06
CA ARG A 758 -21.68 -22.58 -17.35
C ARG A 758 -22.91 -22.71 -18.21
N GLN A 759 -24.10 -22.81 -17.60
CA GLN A 759 -25.34 -22.86 -18.37
C GLN A 759 -25.53 -21.64 -19.29
N GLN A 760 -25.02 -20.47 -18.88
CA GLN A 760 -25.16 -19.24 -19.66
C GLN A 760 -23.85 -18.78 -20.34
N LEU A 761 -22.70 -19.06 -19.73
CA LEU A 761 -21.40 -18.58 -20.22
C LEU A 761 -20.57 -19.66 -20.95
N GLY A 762 -20.99 -20.92 -20.87
CA GLY A 762 -20.36 -22.05 -21.58
C GLY A 762 -18.88 -22.24 -21.21
N ALA A 763 -18.04 -22.43 -22.21
CA ALA A 763 -16.59 -22.66 -22.08
C ALA A 763 -15.79 -21.48 -21.47
N ARG A 764 -16.40 -20.33 -21.26
CA ARG A 764 -15.77 -19.17 -20.59
C ARG A 764 -15.56 -19.39 -19.10
N VAL A 765 -16.18 -20.42 -18.51
CA VAL A 765 -16.09 -20.75 -17.09
C VAL A 765 -15.10 -21.89 -16.89
N LEU A 766 -13.94 -21.56 -16.32
CA LEU A 766 -12.88 -22.52 -15.99
C LEU A 766 -12.90 -22.85 -14.49
N GLY A 767 -12.53 -24.08 -14.14
CA GLY A 767 -12.57 -24.57 -12.76
C GLY A 767 -13.97 -25.08 -12.35
N PRO A 768 -14.31 -25.25 -11.06
CA PRO A 768 -13.51 -24.81 -9.90
C PRO A 768 -12.26 -25.66 -9.70
N GLU A 769 -11.20 -24.96 -9.25
CA GLU A 769 -9.92 -25.58 -8.93
C GLU A 769 -9.34 -24.99 -7.63
N PRO A 770 -8.60 -25.77 -6.83
CA PRO A 770 -7.90 -25.20 -5.69
C PRO A 770 -6.78 -24.25 -6.19
N PRO A 771 -6.62 -23.05 -5.61
CA PRO A 771 -5.50 -22.18 -5.94
C PRO A 771 -4.18 -22.73 -5.39
N LEU A 772 -3.03 -22.12 -5.79
CA LEU A 772 -1.70 -22.50 -5.30
C LEU A 772 -1.63 -22.60 -3.77
N VAL A 773 -2.32 -21.70 -3.06
CA VAL A 773 -2.52 -21.78 -1.62
C VAL A 773 -3.98 -22.11 -1.37
N SER A 774 -4.28 -23.40 -1.24
CA SER A 774 -5.64 -23.92 -1.14
C SER A 774 -6.30 -23.76 0.23
N ARG A 775 -5.54 -23.36 1.27
CA ARG A 775 -6.05 -23.16 2.64
C ARG A 775 -5.41 -21.92 3.29
N VAL A 776 -6.25 -20.98 3.71
CA VAL A 776 -5.80 -19.73 4.36
C VAL A 776 -6.68 -19.47 5.59
N ARG A 777 -6.07 -19.21 6.75
CA ARG A 777 -6.77 -18.95 8.02
C ARG A 777 -7.89 -19.94 8.29
N ASN A 778 -7.57 -21.22 8.14
CA ASN A 778 -8.47 -22.36 8.34
C ASN A 778 -9.63 -22.49 7.33
N ASN A 779 -9.68 -21.68 6.26
CA ASN A 779 -10.64 -21.82 5.18
C ASN A 779 -10.03 -22.54 3.98
N PHE A 780 -10.71 -23.53 3.45
CA PHE A 780 -10.46 -24.11 2.14
C PHE A 780 -10.93 -23.14 1.06
N ILE A 781 -10.24 -23.12 -0.08
CA ILE A 781 -10.50 -22.19 -1.18
C ILE A 781 -10.67 -22.99 -2.47
N GLN A 782 -11.73 -22.65 -3.21
CA GLN A 782 -11.95 -23.10 -4.58
C GLN A 782 -12.06 -21.86 -5.48
N THR A 783 -11.37 -21.88 -6.61
CA THR A 783 -11.30 -20.77 -7.54
C THR A 783 -11.99 -21.11 -8.86
N ILE A 784 -12.85 -20.21 -9.31
CA ILE A 784 -13.46 -20.24 -10.63
C ILE A 784 -12.91 -19.04 -11.42
N THR A 785 -12.47 -19.28 -12.66
CA THR A 785 -11.96 -18.21 -13.54
C THR A 785 -12.87 -18.05 -14.74
N LEU A 786 -13.33 -16.81 -14.96
CA LEU A 786 -14.08 -16.47 -16.17
C LEU A 786 -13.17 -15.75 -17.15
N LYS A 787 -13.14 -16.20 -18.42
CA LYS A 787 -12.48 -15.53 -19.54
C LYS A 787 -13.54 -14.90 -20.43
N ILE A 788 -13.70 -13.58 -20.37
CA ILE A 788 -14.77 -12.85 -21.05
C ILE A 788 -14.20 -11.97 -22.17
N GLU A 789 -14.68 -12.14 -23.36
CA GLU A 789 -14.33 -11.31 -24.53
C GLU A 789 -14.76 -9.86 -24.31
N ARG A 790 -14.02 -8.92 -24.90
CA ARG A 790 -14.35 -7.49 -24.79
C ARG A 790 -15.56 -7.06 -25.62
N THR A 791 -15.83 -7.75 -26.71
CA THR A 791 -16.80 -7.33 -27.75
C THR A 791 -18.10 -8.09 -27.74
N ASN A 792 -18.10 -9.39 -27.39
CA ASN A 792 -19.26 -10.27 -27.64
C ASN A 792 -20.24 -10.31 -26.46
N ILE A 793 -19.81 -10.03 -25.23
CA ILE A 793 -20.66 -10.08 -24.03
C ILE A 793 -20.50 -8.81 -23.23
N SER A 794 -21.63 -8.21 -22.85
CA SER A 794 -21.62 -7.07 -21.93
C SER A 794 -21.15 -7.51 -20.55
N ILE A 795 -20.12 -6.85 -20.02
CA ILE A 795 -19.61 -7.10 -18.66
C ILE A 795 -20.68 -6.84 -17.60
N ALA A 796 -21.61 -5.90 -17.83
CA ALA A 796 -22.73 -5.63 -16.94
C ALA A 796 -23.63 -6.86 -16.80
N LYS A 797 -23.97 -7.53 -17.91
CA LYS A 797 -24.77 -8.77 -17.90
C LYS A 797 -24.06 -9.91 -17.15
N VAL A 798 -22.73 -10.03 -17.34
CA VAL A 798 -21.93 -11.03 -16.60
C VAL A 798 -21.97 -10.75 -15.08
N LYS A 799 -21.84 -9.49 -14.67
CA LYS A 799 -21.92 -9.10 -13.25
C LYS A 799 -23.32 -9.36 -12.68
N GLU A 800 -24.38 -9.06 -13.42
CA GLU A 800 -25.77 -9.37 -13.02
C GLU A 800 -25.97 -10.86 -12.85
N LEU A 801 -25.49 -11.67 -13.79
CA LEU A 801 -25.54 -13.12 -13.68
C LEU A 801 -24.80 -13.63 -12.43
N ILE A 802 -23.57 -13.14 -12.18
CA ILE A 802 -22.82 -13.51 -10.95
C ILE A 802 -23.64 -13.13 -9.70
N ARG A 803 -24.26 -11.95 -9.66
CA ARG A 803 -25.09 -11.51 -8.52
C ARG A 803 -26.34 -12.39 -8.35
N SER A 804 -27.01 -12.74 -9.44
CA SER A 804 -28.21 -13.59 -9.35
C SER A 804 -27.88 -14.99 -8.81
N VAL A 805 -26.82 -15.62 -9.35
CA VAL A 805 -26.37 -16.95 -8.87
C VAL A 805 -25.85 -16.93 -7.42
N LEU A 806 -25.42 -15.77 -6.90
CA LEU A 806 -25.05 -15.62 -5.47
C LEU A 806 -26.26 -15.52 -4.54
N LEU A 807 -27.42 -15.13 -5.04
CA LEU A 807 -28.66 -14.98 -4.25
C LEU A 807 -29.46 -16.28 -4.20
N ASP A 808 -29.29 -17.15 -5.18
CA ASP A 808 -29.89 -18.52 -5.26
C ASP A 808 -29.02 -19.52 -4.44
#